data_145a11bb7f7d64ed2c876900d4863718
#
_entry.id   145a11bb7f7d64ed2c876900d4863718
#
_cell.length_a   1.000
_cell.length_b   1.000
_cell.length_c   1.000
_cell.angle_alpha   90.00
_cell.angle_beta   90.00
_cell.angle_gamma   90.00
#
_symmetry.space_group_name_H-M   'P 1'
#
loop_
_entity.id
_entity.type
_entity.pdbx_description
1 polymer ?
#
loop_
_entity_poly.entity_id
_entity_poly.type
_entity_poly.pdbx_seq_one_letter_code
_entity_poly.pdbx_strand_id
1 'polypeptide(L)'
;MSNPLLTFTDLPPFSAIKPEHVKPAVEKAIEDCRARIDAVLVGNAEPSWESVIAPIEEVDDRLSRIWSPVSHMNSVMNSDELRDAYESCLPILSEYSTWVGQHKGLFEAYKAIKASKAFATLSRAQQKTITDGLRDFELSGIGLPAAEQKRYGEISKRMSELGSKFSNNVLDATMGWTKHVTDVNELSGMPESALAAAQAAAEAKGLEGYLLTLDIPSYLPVMTYCDNQALRQELYEAYVTRASDRGPNAGNWDNSEIIAEQLKLRHEISRMLGFNTYSEKSLATKMAESPEQVLGFLNNLAAKAKPQGEREVEELRQFAEQEFGVTALNLWDIAYYSEKQKQHLFDISDEELRPYFPEHKVVSGLFEVLNRVFGMGVKERQGVDTWHESVRFFDIFDSEGTLRGSFYLDLYAREHKRGGAWMDECRVRRINGEGELQTPVAYLTCNFNRPVGNKPALFTHDEVVTLFHETGHGIHHMLTQVEVGSVSGINGVPWDAVELPSQFLENWCWEEEALAFISGHYETGEPLPKAMLEKMLAAKNFQSAMFILRQLEFGLFDFTLHTTYDPEQGPKVLETLADVKKKVAVLPSLEWNRFSHSFSHIFAGGYSAGYYSYLWAEVLSADAFSRFEEEGIFNRETGLSFLNNILEMGGSEEPMELFKRFRGREPQIDALLRHSGIAA
;
A
#
# COMPACT_ATOMS: atom_id res chain seq x y z
N MET A 1 22.91 -28.93 9.19
CA MET A 1 22.05 -28.76 8.01
C MET A 1 22.30 -27.39 7.40
N SER A 2 22.31 -27.26 6.07
CA SER A 2 22.51 -25.97 5.41
C SER A 2 21.29 -25.05 5.60
N ASN A 3 21.54 -23.75 5.75
CA ASN A 3 20.46 -22.75 5.89
C ASN A 3 19.85 -22.45 4.51
N PRO A 4 18.56 -22.73 4.29
CA PRO A 4 17.94 -22.55 2.98
C PRO A 4 17.93 -21.09 2.50
N LEU A 5 17.94 -20.12 3.40
CA LEU A 5 18.05 -18.70 3.04
C LEU A 5 19.41 -18.33 2.44
N LEU A 6 20.46 -19.09 2.76
CA LEU A 6 21.81 -18.87 2.24
C LEU A 6 22.12 -19.65 0.96
N THR A 7 21.31 -20.66 0.63
CA THR A 7 21.60 -21.58 -0.47
C THR A 7 20.70 -21.45 -1.70
N PHE A 8 19.56 -20.78 -1.59
CA PHE A 8 18.68 -20.62 -2.75
C PHE A 8 19.26 -19.64 -3.77
N THR A 9 18.99 -19.86 -5.03
CA THR A 9 19.55 -19.06 -6.14
C THR A 9 18.47 -18.41 -7.03
N ASP A 10 17.25 -18.94 -7.01
CA ASP A 10 16.12 -18.41 -7.79
C ASP A 10 15.02 -17.90 -6.85
N LEU A 11 13.86 -18.51 -6.82
CA LEU A 11 12.76 -18.11 -5.94
C LEU A 11 12.98 -18.57 -4.50
N PRO A 12 12.47 -17.83 -3.51
CA PRO A 12 12.65 -18.22 -2.11
C PRO A 12 12.04 -19.58 -1.79
N PRO A 13 12.73 -20.39 -0.97
CA PRO A 13 12.22 -21.70 -0.57
C PRO A 13 11.30 -21.58 0.66
N PHE A 14 10.14 -20.97 0.50
CA PHE A 14 9.23 -20.62 1.60
C PHE A 14 8.92 -21.77 2.55
N SER A 15 8.62 -22.97 2.01
CA SER A 15 8.27 -24.12 2.82
C SER A 15 9.42 -24.66 3.67
N ALA A 16 10.66 -24.35 3.30
CA ALA A 16 11.87 -24.79 4.00
C ALA A 16 12.37 -23.76 5.02
N ILE A 17 11.90 -22.51 4.94
CA ILE A 17 12.34 -21.44 5.83
C ILE A 17 11.70 -21.61 7.22
N LYS A 18 12.54 -21.68 8.23
CA LYS A 18 12.13 -21.76 9.63
C LYS A 18 12.65 -20.55 10.41
N PRO A 19 12.00 -20.17 11.53
CA PRO A 19 12.46 -19.05 12.35
C PRO A 19 13.95 -19.11 12.72
N GLU A 20 14.49 -20.29 13.01
CA GLU A 20 15.89 -20.52 13.37
C GLU A 20 16.90 -20.19 12.25
N HIS A 21 16.43 -20.15 10.99
CA HIS A 21 17.28 -19.82 9.83
C HIS A 21 17.50 -18.32 9.65
N VAL A 22 16.61 -17.50 10.19
CA VAL A 22 16.47 -16.09 9.85
C VAL A 22 17.68 -15.27 10.28
N LYS A 23 17.93 -15.19 11.57
CA LYS A 23 19.02 -14.36 12.11
C LYS A 23 20.39 -14.75 11.60
N PRO A 24 20.77 -16.06 11.58
CA PRO A 24 22.07 -16.45 11.02
C PRO A 24 22.26 -16.05 9.56
N ALA A 25 21.20 -16.14 8.73
CA ALA A 25 21.28 -15.78 7.33
C ALA A 25 21.47 -14.26 7.15
N VAL A 26 20.72 -13.45 7.90
CA VAL A 26 20.82 -11.99 7.86
C VAL A 26 22.20 -11.53 8.35
N GLU A 27 22.69 -12.09 9.45
CA GLU A 27 24.01 -11.77 9.97
C GLU A 27 25.12 -12.08 8.95
N LYS A 28 25.05 -13.23 8.30
CA LYS A 28 26.02 -13.62 7.26
C LYS A 28 25.97 -12.69 6.06
N ALA A 29 24.77 -12.36 5.59
CA ALA A 29 24.59 -11.46 4.45
C ALA A 29 25.13 -10.05 4.75
N ILE A 30 24.90 -9.54 5.96
CA ILE A 30 25.44 -8.24 6.40
C ILE A 30 26.97 -8.28 6.52
N GLU A 31 27.52 -9.34 7.06
CA GLU A 31 28.98 -9.55 7.12
C GLU A 31 29.59 -9.48 5.72
N ASP A 32 28.98 -10.17 4.75
CA ASP A 32 29.43 -10.16 3.35
C ASP A 32 29.33 -8.77 2.74
N CYS A 33 28.26 -8.02 3.04
CA CYS A 33 28.10 -6.65 2.57
C CYS A 33 29.17 -5.71 3.11
N ARG A 34 29.44 -5.78 4.42
CA ARG A 34 30.48 -4.97 5.06
C ARG A 34 31.87 -5.29 4.47
N ALA A 35 32.18 -6.56 4.34
CA ALA A 35 33.46 -7.02 3.77
C ALA A 35 33.64 -6.53 2.32
N ARG A 36 32.59 -6.55 1.53
CA ARG A 36 32.62 -6.09 0.13
C ARG A 36 32.85 -4.58 0.05
N ILE A 37 32.18 -3.80 0.88
CA ILE A 37 32.35 -2.34 0.91
C ILE A 37 33.79 -1.99 1.27
N ASP A 38 34.33 -2.61 2.32
CA ASP A 38 35.73 -2.40 2.71
C ASP A 38 36.70 -2.80 1.58
N ALA A 39 36.47 -3.94 0.95
CA ALA A 39 37.34 -4.47 -0.10
C ALA A 39 37.40 -3.55 -1.35
N VAL A 40 36.26 -2.99 -1.79
CA VAL A 40 36.23 -2.14 -2.98
C VAL A 40 36.81 -0.75 -2.75
N LEU A 41 36.97 -0.32 -1.52
CA LEU A 41 37.52 0.99 -1.17
C LEU A 41 39.02 0.95 -0.91
N VAL A 42 39.59 -0.21 -0.56
CA VAL A 42 41.02 -0.35 -0.25
C VAL A 42 41.84 -0.16 -1.53
N GLY A 43 42.74 0.84 -1.51
CA GLY A 43 43.64 1.09 -2.62
C GLY A 43 43.02 1.54 -3.94
N ASN A 44 41.75 1.90 -3.92
CA ASN A 44 41.03 2.35 -5.11
C ASN A 44 41.20 3.85 -5.29
N ALA A 45 42.25 4.24 -6.03
CA ALA A 45 42.59 5.64 -6.28
C ALA A 45 41.65 6.32 -7.28
N GLU A 46 41.02 5.55 -8.16
CA GLU A 46 40.09 6.03 -9.17
C GLU A 46 38.78 5.26 -9.12
N PRO A 47 37.88 5.60 -8.13
CA PRO A 47 36.59 4.93 -8.03
C PRO A 47 35.76 5.06 -9.30
N SER A 48 35.12 3.96 -9.70
CA SER A 48 34.21 3.93 -10.86
C SER A 48 32.94 3.17 -10.50
N TRP A 49 31.96 3.22 -11.39
CA TRP A 49 30.75 2.40 -11.25
C TRP A 49 31.12 0.91 -11.11
N GLU A 50 31.95 0.42 -12.01
CA GLU A 50 32.35 -1.00 -12.07
C GLU A 50 33.20 -1.44 -10.88
N SER A 51 34.05 -0.55 -10.37
CA SER A 51 34.96 -0.91 -9.27
C SER A 51 34.34 -0.75 -7.89
N VAL A 52 33.34 0.09 -7.72
CA VAL A 52 32.73 0.39 -6.41
C VAL A 52 31.24 0.02 -6.37
N ILE A 53 30.43 0.62 -7.24
CA ILE A 53 28.96 0.53 -7.12
C ILE A 53 28.45 -0.88 -7.48
N ALA A 54 28.86 -1.42 -8.63
CA ALA A 54 28.37 -2.71 -9.10
C ALA A 54 28.67 -3.86 -8.13
N PRO A 55 29.89 -3.98 -7.55
CA PRO A 55 30.16 -5.02 -6.57
C PRO A 55 29.34 -4.89 -5.27
N ILE A 56 29.06 -3.67 -4.84
CA ILE A 56 28.22 -3.41 -3.65
C ILE A 56 26.77 -3.78 -3.94
N GLU A 57 26.25 -3.39 -5.10
CA GLU A 57 24.87 -3.77 -5.48
C GLU A 57 24.68 -5.28 -5.52
N GLU A 58 25.69 -6.04 -5.89
CA GLU A 58 25.62 -7.51 -5.91
C GLU A 58 25.35 -8.11 -4.52
N VAL A 59 26.08 -7.65 -3.49
CA VAL A 59 25.91 -8.15 -2.13
C VAL A 59 24.66 -7.57 -1.45
N ASP A 60 24.31 -6.33 -1.75
CA ASP A 60 23.08 -5.71 -1.24
C ASP A 60 21.84 -6.40 -1.81
N ASP A 61 21.85 -6.78 -3.08
CA ASP A 61 20.78 -7.56 -3.70
C ASP A 61 20.64 -8.93 -3.00
N ARG A 62 21.75 -9.57 -2.67
CA ARG A 62 21.72 -10.84 -1.94
C ARG A 62 21.05 -10.69 -0.57
N LEU A 63 21.39 -9.64 0.18
CA LEU A 63 20.77 -9.34 1.47
C LEU A 63 19.25 -9.09 1.28
N SER A 64 18.87 -8.30 0.28
CA SER A 64 17.46 -8.01 0.00
C SER A 64 16.68 -9.26 -0.34
N ARG A 65 17.24 -10.17 -1.15
CA ARG A 65 16.57 -11.43 -1.51
C ARG A 65 16.43 -12.39 -0.33
N ILE A 66 17.32 -12.31 0.67
CA ILE A 66 17.22 -13.08 1.91
C ILE A 66 16.14 -12.49 2.82
N TRP A 67 16.15 -11.16 3.00
CA TRP A 67 15.24 -10.48 3.92
C TRP A 67 13.80 -10.41 3.41
N SER A 68 13.60 -10.22 2.11
CA SER A 68 12.27 -10.09 1.50
C SER A 68 11.31 -11.23 1.87
N PRO A 69 11.64 -12.52 1.71
CA PRO A 69 10.72 -13.59 2.08
C PRO A 69 10.43 -13.67 3.57
N VAL A 70 11.39 -13.34 4.41
CA VAL A 70 11.22 -13.31 5.88
C VAL A 70 10.22 -12.21 6.27
N SER A 71 10.44 -11.00 5.77
CA SER A 71 9.57 -9.86 6.01
C SER A 71 8.15 -10.12 5.50
N HIS A 72 8.05 -10.71 4.32
CA HIS A 72 6.76 -11.07 3.73
C HIS A 72 6.01 -12.10 4.59
N MET A 73 6.66 -13.19 4.96
CA MET A 73 6.04 -14.22 5.80
C MET A 73 5.62 -13.67 7.17
N ASN A 74 6.40 -12.76 7.74
CA ASN A 74 6.03 -12.11 9.00
C ASN A 74 4.71 -11.33 8.87
N SER A 75 4.41 -10.78 7.69
CA SER A 75 3.16 -10.08 7.42
C SER A 75 1.98 -11.01 7.10
N VAL A 76 2.23 -12.12 6.43
CA VAL A 76 1.15 -12.97 5.85
C VAL A 76 0.98 -14.33 6.53
N MET A 77 1.97 -14.77 7.31
CA MET A 77 1.97 -16.04 8.05
C MET A 77 2.59 -15.84 9.44
N ASN A 78 2.12 -14.83 10.16
CA ASN A 78 2.71 -14.45 11.45
C ASN A 78 2.57 -15.55 12.49
N SER A 79 3.62 -15.74 13.27
CA SER A 79 3.63 -16.59 14.45
C SER A 79 4.56 -15.96 15.49
N ASP A 80 4.47 -16.36 16.75
CA ASP A 80 5.33 -15.82 17.80
C ASP A 80 6.81 -16.08 17.50
N GLU A 81 7.14 -17.28 17.04
CA GLU A 81 8.51 -17.68 16.73
C GLU A 81 9.08 -16.90 15.54
N LEU A 82 8.29 -16.72 14.48
CA LEU A 82 8.73 -15.95 13.30
C LEU A 82 8.83 -14.47 13.62
N ARG A 83 7.88 -13.95 14.41
CA ARG A 83 7.91 -12.55 14.87
C ARG A 83 9.18 -12.27 15.67
N ASP A 84 9.54 -13.14 16.60
CA ASP A 84 10.75 -13.00 17.41
C ASP A 84 12.02 -13.02 16.54
N ALA A 85 12.07 -13.93 15.58
CA ALA A 85 13.19 -14.02 14.63
C ALA A 85 13.27 -12.75 13.76
N TYR A 86 12.15 -12.28 13.23
CA TYR A 86 12.07 -11.05 12.44
C TYR A 86 12.55 -9.84 13.26
N GLU A 87 12.01 -9.65 14.45
CA GLU A 87 12.35 -8.52 15.31
C GLU A 87 13.81 -8.54 15.76
N SER A 88 14.41 -9.73 15.94
CA SER A 88 15.82 -9.85 16.30
C SER A 88 16.76 -9.32 15.22
N CYS A 89 16.29 -9.25 13.96
CA CYS A 89 17.05 -8.76 12.83
C CYS A 89 16.91 -7.24 12.61
N LEU A 90 15.86 -6.63 13.13
CA LEU A 90 15.62 -5.20 12.91
C LEU A 90 16.77 -4.31 13.39
N PRO A 91 17.32 -4.48 14.62
CA PRO A 91 18.47 -3.71 15.06
C PRO A 91 19.69 -3.90 14.16
N ILE A 92 19.95 -5.13 13.75
CA ILE A 92 21.12 -5.49 12.94
C ILE A 92 21.03 -4.82 11.55
N LEU A 93 19.87 -4.87 10.94
CA LEU A 93 19.61 -4.23 9.64
C LEU A 93 19.69 -2.70 9.74
N SER A 94 19.13 -2.13 10.80
CA SER A 94 19.19 -0.69 11.05
C SER A 94 20.64 -0.21 11.27
N GLU A 95 21.42 -0.93 12.05
CA GLU A 95 22.84 -0.63 12.29
C GLU A 95 23.64 -0.69 10.99
N TYR A 96 23.40 -1.69 10.15
CA TYR A 96 24.05 -1.81 8.84
C TYR A 96 23.67 -0.62 7.93
N SER A 97 22.39 -0.30 7.83
CA SER A 97 21.92 0.81 7.01
C SER A 97 22.54 2.15 7.45
N THR A 98 22.60 2.41 8.75
CA THR A 98 23.23 3.60 9.32
C THR A 98 24.73 3.62 9.02
N TRP A 99 25.42 2.49 9.19
CA TRP A 99 26.85 2.37 8.89
C TRP A 99 27.16 2.71 7.43
N VAL A 100 26.34 2.20 6.48
CA VAL A 100 26.47 2.54 5.05
C VAL A 100 26.23 4.02 4.83
N GLY A 101 25.13 4.55 5.34
CA GLY A 101 24.73 5.95 5.13
C GLY A 101 25.70 6.97 5.75
N GLN A 102 26.51 6.55 6.74
CA GLN A 102 27.50 7.39 7.39
C GLN A 102 28.95 6.99 7.06
N HIS A 103 29.12 6.19 6.01
CA HIS A 103 30.44 5.69 5.61
C HIS A 103 31.19 6.72 4.77
N LYS A 104 32.16 7.40 5.37
CA LYS A 104 32.92 8.48 4.71
C LYS A 104 33.63 8.04 3.45
N GLY A 105 34.28 6.87 3.48
CA GLY A 105 35.00 6.35 2.31
C GLY A 105 34.08 6.10 1.12
N LEU A 106 32.89 5.58 1.39
CA LEU A 106 31.88 5.35 0.35
C LEU A 106 31.32 6.66 -0.20
N PHE A 107 31.05 7.63 0.67
CA PHE A 107 30.60 8.96 0.29
C PHE A 107 31.62 9.66 -0.61
N GLU A 108 32.89 9.63 -0.25
CA GLU A 108 33.97 10.20 -1.07
C GLU A 108 34.09 9.50 -2.43
N ALA A 109 33.91 8.17 -2.47
CA ALA A 109 33.88 7.41 -3.72
C ALA A 109 32.72 7.87 -4.64
N TYR A 110 31.53 8.04 -4.11
CA TYR A 110 30.36 8.55 -4.84
C TYR A 110 30.62 9.96 -5.40
N LYS A 111 31.21 10.85 -4.60
CA LYS A 111 31.58 12.21 -5.05
C LYS A 111 32.63 12.16 -6.17
N ALA A 112 33.62 11.30 -6.05
CA ALA A 112 34.64 11.14 -7.07
C ALA A 112 34.07 10.64 -8.40
N ILE A 113 33.15 9.67 -8.35
CA ILE A 113 32.48 9.16 -9.55
C ILE A 113 31.67 10.28 -10.22
N LYS A 114 30.91 11.04 -9.45
CA LYS A 114 30.12 12.16 -9.98
C LYS A 114 30.97 13.24 -10.63
N ALA A 115 32.12 13.53 -10.07
CA ALA A 115 33.06 14.53 -10.58
C ALA A 115 33.91 14.03 -11.76
N SER A 116 33.91 12.72 -12.04
CA SER A 116 34.71 12.13 -13.10
C SER A 116 34.15 12.43 -14.48
N LYS A 117 35.02 12.38 -15.48
CA LYS A 117 34.62 12.53 -16.91
C LYS A 117 33.74 11.37 -17.37
N ALA A 118 33.91 10.19 -16.76
CA ALA A 118 33.12 9.00 -17.06
C ALA A 118 31.66 9.11 -16.65
N PHE A 119 31.33 9.99 -15.69
CA PHE A 119 29.96 10.18 -15.25
C PHE A 119 29.00 10.51 -16.39
N ALA A 120 29.41 11.39 -17.28
CA ALA A 120 28.59 11.78 -18.45
C ALA A 120 28.31 10.60 -19.41
N THR A 121 29.13 9.56 -19.39
CA THR A 121 28.96 8.35 -20.21
C THR A 121 28.13 7.25 -19.54
N LEU A 122 27.83 7.39 -18.25
CA LEU A 122 26.99 6.45 -17.53
C LEU A 122 25.54 6.52 -18.02
N SER A 123 24.82 5.41 -17.87
CA SER A 123 23.39 5.39 -18.18
C SER A 123 22.62 6.35 -17.27
N ARG A 124 21.42 6.72 -17.68
CA ARG A 124 20.55 7.59 -16.88
C ARG A 124 20.27 6.98 -15.50
N ALA A 125 20.03 5.68 -15.47
CA ALA A 125 19.81 4.94 -14.22
C ALA A 125 21.04 4.96 -13.31
N GLN A 126 22.22 4.78 -13.85
CA GLN A 126 23.47 4.86 -13.09
C GLN A 126 23.72 6.27 -12.54
N GLN A 127 23.50 7.29 -13.35
CA GLN A 127 23.62 8.69 -12.92
C GLN A 127 22.65 9.01 -11.80
N LYS A 128 21.40 8.56 -11.92
CA LYS A 128 20.36 8.77 -10.90
C LYS A 128 20.71 8.08 -9.59
N THR A 129 21.23 6.85 -9.66
CA THR A 129 21.68 6.10 -8.48
C THR A 129 22.75 6.87 -7.70
N ILE A 130 23.71 7.47 -8.41
CA ILE A 130 24.77 8.25 -7.76
C ILE A 130 24.22 9.54 -7.16
N THR A 131 23.39 10.24 -7.89
CA THR A 131 22.78 11.51 -7.44
C THR A 131 21.87 11.27 -6.21
N ASP A 132 21.01 10.25 -6.26
CA ASP A 132 20.17 9.88 -5.13
C ASP A 132 21.00 9.39 -3.94
N GLY A 133 22.05 8.63 -4.20
CA GLY A 133 22.97 8.14 -3.17
C GLY A 133 23.64 9.29 -2.40
N LEU A 134 24.10 10.31 -3.08
CA LEU A 134 24.70 11.49 -2.45
C LEU A 134 23.70 12.23 -1.56
N ARG A 135 22.47 12.40 -2.04
CA ARG A 135 21.38 12.94 -1.21
C ARG A 135 21.15 12.08 0.03
N ASP A 136 21.10 10.77 -0.13
CA ASP A 136 20.80 9.83 0.96
C ASP A 136 21.92 9.77 2.00
N PHE A 137 23.18 9.97 1.61
CA PHE A 137 24.27 10.16 2.57
C PHE A 137 24.03 11.38 3.45
N GLU A 138 23.62 12.50 2.86
CA GLU A 138 23.29 13.72 3.60
C GLU A 138 22.11 13.48 4.57
N LEU A 139 21.06 12.80 4.10
CA LEU A 139 19.90 12.47 4.93
C LEU A 139 20.19 11.41 6.00
N SER A 140 21.30 10.68 5.87
CA SER A 140 21.78 9.73 6.87
C SER A 140 22.73 10.34 7.90
N GLY A 141 22.99 11.64 7.77
CA GLY A 141 23.81 12.39 8.73
C GLY A 141 25.32 12.32 8.49
N ILE A 142 25.76 12.09 7.23
CA ILE A 142 27.19 12.01 6.90
C ILE A 142 27.95 13.28 7.32
N GLY A 143 27.32 14.43 7.27
CA GLY A 143 27.91 15.72 7.65
C GLY A 143 27.81 16.06 9.13
N LEU A 144 27.19 15.23 9.94
CA LEU A 144 27.01 15.49 11.36
C LEU A 144 28.27 15.21 12.20
N PRO A 145 28.47 15.90 13.34
CA PRO A 145 29.49 15.50 14.31
C PRO A 145 29.27 14.07 14.81
N ALA A 146 30.34 13.41 15.25
CA ALA A 146 30.33 12.01 15.67
C ALA A 146 29.25 11.68 16.72
N ALA A 147 29.05 12.55 17.72
CA ALA A 147 28.01 12.33 18.74
C ALA A 147 26.61 12.33 18.15
N GLU A 148 26.32 13.24 17.21
CA GLU A 148 25.02 13.32 16.54
C GLU A 148 24.84 12.16 15.54
N GLN A 149 25.91 11.73 14.87
CA GLN A 149 25.85 10.53 14.02
C GLN A 149 25.46 9.29 14.82
N LYS A 150 26.01 9.14 16.02
CA LYS A 150 25.66 8.06 16.93
C LYS A 150 24.18 8.15 17.34
N ARG A 151 23.73 9.35 17.68
CA ARG A 151 22.33 9.59 18.06
C ARG A 151 21.38 9.28 16.89
N TYR A 152 21.74 9.65 15.66
CA TYR A 152 20.99 9.31 14.46
C TYR A 152 20.79 7.79 14.36
N GLY A 153 21.85 7.01 14.55
CA GLY A 153 21.80 5.55 14.52
C GLY A 153 20.87 4.98 15.60
N GLU A 154 20.94 5.51 16.81
CA GLU A 154 20.06 5.12 17.92
C GLU A 154 18.58 5.39 17.58
N ILE A 155 18.29 6.55 17.01
CA ILE A 155 16.92 6.92 16.59
C ILE A 155 16.42 5.99 15.48
N SER A 156 17.22 5.76 14.45
CA SER A 156 16.84 4.88 13.33
C SER A 156 16.52 3.47 13.80
N LYS A 157 17.33 2.93 14.68
CA LYS A 157 17.13 1.62 15.31
C LYS A 157 15.83 1.58 16.10
N ARG A 158 15.61 2.58 16.95
CA ARG A 158 14.40 2.67 17.77
C ARG A 158 13.15 2.84 16.92
N MET A 159 13.20 3.64 15.86
CA MET A 159 12.08 3.84 14.93
C MET A 159 11.69 2.53 14.26
N SER A 160 12.65 1.71 13.85
CA SER A 160 12.38 0.39 13.27
C SER A 160 11.66 -0.54 14.27
N GLU A 161 12.12 -0.57 15.51
CA GLU A 161 11.47 -1.33 16.59
C GLU A 161 10.04 -0.85 16.86
N LEU A 162 9.84 0.47 16.93
CA LEU A 162 8.53 1.06 17.19
C LEU A 162 7.53 0.80 16.06
N GLY A 163 7.98 0.88 14.81
CA GLY A 163 7.12 0.59 13.66
C GLY A 163 6.63 -0.86 13.69
N SER A 164 7.52 -1.80 13.95
CA SER A 164 7.17 -3.22 14.08
C SER A 164 6.20 -3.46 15.25
N LYS A 165 6.46 -2.86 16.40
CA LYS A 165 5.61 -2.98 17.58
C LYS A 165 4.22 -2.40 17.35
N PHE A 166 4.14 -1.25 16.65
CA PHE A 166 2.86 -0.67 16.25
C PHE A 166 2.04 -1.64 15.39
N SER A 167 2.66 -2.17 14.35
CA SER A 167 2.02 -3.13 13.43
C SER A 167 1.56 -4.39 14.14
N ASN A 168 2.39 -4.95 15.04
CA ASN A 168 2.04 -6.13 15.82
C ASN A 168 0.86 -5.86 16.74
N ASN A 169 0.83 -4.70 17.39
CA ASN A 169 -0.28 -4.32 18.27
C ASN A 169 -1.61 -4.21 17.50
N VAL A 170 -1.58 -3.67 16.28
CA VAL A 170 -2.79 -3.59 15.44
C VAL A 170 -3.24 -4.99 15.04
N LEU A 171 -2.34 -5.85 14.62
CA LEU A 171 -2.66 -7.24 14.28
C LEU A 171 -3.26 -7.98 15.48
N ASP A 172 -2.61 -7.92 16.63
CA ASP A 172 -3.06 -8.62 17.84
C ASP A 172 -4.38 -8.07 18.36
N ALA A 173 -4.60 -6.75 18.29
CA ALA A 173 -5.88 -6.14 18.66
C ALA A 173 -7.00 -6.58 17.73
N THR A 174 -6.72 -6.72 16.43
CA THR A 174 -7.69 -7.22 15.44
C THR A 174 -8.05 -8.68 15.74
N MET A 175 -7.05 -9.52 15.99
CA MET A 175 -7.25 -10.94 16.31
C MET A 175 -7.85 -11.18 17.72
N GLY A 176 -7.62 -10.26 18.63
CA GLY A 176 -7.98 -10.38 20.04
C GLY A 176 -9.46 -10.13 20.36
N TRP A 177 -10.29 -9.87 19.34
CA TRP A 177 -11.71 -9.64 19.52
C TRP A 177 -12.54 -10.53 18.58
N THR A 178 -13.54 -11.21 19.16
CA THR A 178 -14.53 -11.98 18.39
C THR A 178 -15.91 -11.85 19.04
N LYS A 179 -16.94 -12.05 18.25
CA LYS A 179 -18.32 -12.12 18.72
C LYS A 179 -18.96 -13.42 18.24
N HIS A 180 -19.29 -14.29 19.18
CA HIS A 180 -20.00 -15.53 18.89
C HIS A 180 -21.52 -15.28 18.94
N VAL A 181 -22.21 -15.61 17.86
CA VAL A 181 -23.66 -15.45 17.70
C VAL A 181 -24.27 -16.81 17.38
N THR A 182 -25.23 -17.25 18.19
CA THR A 182 -25.92 -18.53 18.01
C THR A 182 -27.31 -18.37 17.38
N ASP A 183 -27.95 -17.23 17.58
CA ASP A 183 -29.28 -16.92 17.03
C ASP A 183 -29.13 -16.12 15.73
N VAL A 184 -29.48 -16.74 14.59
CA VAL A 184 -29.43 -16.12 13.30
C VAL A 184 -30.27 -14.85 13.15
N ASN A 185 -31.30 -14.70 14.00
CA ASN A 185 -32.16 -13.51 14.01
C ASN A 185 -31.40 -12.25 14.43
N GLU A 186 -30.34 -12.41 15.22
CA GLU A 186 -29.44 -11.29 15.56
C GLU A 186 -28.66 -10.78 14.38
N LEU A 187 -28.57 -11.59 13.30
CA LEU A 187 -27.86 -11.26 12.06
C LEU A 187 -28.82 -10.97 10.90
N SER A 188 -30.06 -10.60 11.20
CA SER A 188 -31.06 -10.22 10.20
C SER A 188 -30.50 -9.17 9.24
N GLY A 189 -30.75 -9.33 7.94
CA GLY A 189 -30.27 -8.44 6.88
C GLY A 189 -28.92 -8.82 6.29
N MET A 190 -28.19 -9.71 6.95
CA MET A 190 -26.87 -10.15 6.45
C MET A 190 -27.01 -10.97 5.17
N PRO A 191 -26.14 -10.75 4.17
CA PRO A 191 -26.10 -11.57 2.97
C PRO A 191 -25.76 -13.04 3.27
N GLU A 192 -26.25 -13.96 2.45
CA GLU A 192 -25.94 -15.39 2.58
C GLU A 192 -24.43 -15.67 2.56
N SER A 193 -23.69 -14.97 1.72
CA SER A 193 -22.24 -15.08 1.63
C SER A 193 -21.54 -14.74 2.96
N ALA A 194 -21.98 -13.69 3.62
CA ALA A 194 -21.44 -13.26 4.91
C ALA A 194 -21.82 -14.23 6.04
N LEU A 195 -23.06 -14.74 6.04
CA LEU A 195 -23.51 -15.75 7.00
C LEU A 195 -22.70 -17.05 6.82
N ALA A 196 -22.49 -17.48 5.60
CA ALA A 196 -21.68 -18.69 5.31
C ALA A 196 -20.24 -18.52 5.80
N ALA A 197 -19.64 -17.36 5.58
CA ALA A 197 -18.30 -17.07 6.05
C ALA A 197 -18.21 -17.05 7.59
N ALA A 198 -19.19 -16.45 8.25
CA ALA A 198 -19.26 -16.41 9.71
C ALA A 198 -19.46 -17.80 10.32
N GLN A 199 -20.27 -18.64 9.66
CA GLN A 199 -20.49 -20.02 10.06
C GLN A 199 -19.20 -20.85 9.91
N ALA A 200 -18.51 -20.70 8.81
CA ALA A 200 -17.22 -21.38 8.57
C ALA A 200 -16.18 -20.96 9.62
N ALA A 201 -16.14 -19.68 10.00
CA ALA A 201 -15.25 -19.18 11.03
C ALA A 201 -15.57 -19.79 12.41
N ALA A 202 -16.84 -19.97 12.73
CA ALA A 202 -17.27 -20.63 13.96
C ALA A 202 -16.86 -22.11 13.97
N GLU A 203 -17.11 -22.82 12.89
CA GLU A 203 -16.75 -24.25 12.73
C GLU A 203 -15.25 -24.48 12.91
N ALA A 204 -14.43 -23.58 12.35
CA ALA A 204 -12.97 -23.64 12.48
C ALA A 204 -12.49 -23.56 13.93
N LYS A 205 -13.30 -22.96 14.82
CA LYS A 205 -13.03 -22.85 16.26
C LYS A 205 -13.81 -23.87 17.08
N GLY A 206 -14.50 -24.81 16.44
CA GLY A 206 -15.31 -25.82 17.12
C GLY A 206 -16.59 -25.26 17.74
N LEU A 207 -17.09 -24.14 17.25
CA LEU A 207 -18.31 -23.48 17.75
C LEU A 207 -19.49 -23.71 16.80
N GLU A 208 -20.68 -23.79 17.38
CA GLU A 208 -21.94 -23.77 16.63
C GLU A 208 -22.34 -22.32 16.34
N GLY A 209 -23.05 -22.10 15.22
CA GLY A 209 -23.56 -20.78 14.87
C GLY A 209 -22.55 -19.96 14.07
N TYR A 210 -22.33 -18.73 14.47
CA TYR A 210 -21.60 -17.74 13.69
C TYR A 210 -20.53 -17.06 14.55
N LEU A 211 -19.37 -16.82 13.95
CA LEU A 211 -18.29 -16.06 14.61
C LEU A 211 -17.97 -14.83 13.78
N LEU A 212 -18.13 -13.65 14.39
CA LEU A 212 -17.77 -12.37 13.80
C LEU A 212 -16.39 -11.94 14.32
N THR A 213 -15.58 -11.38 13.42
CA THR A 213 -14.25 -10.89 13.73
C THR A 213 -14.12 -9.43 13.29
N LEU A 214 -12.96 -8.82 13.54
CA LEU A 214 -12.66 -7.46 13.10
C LEU A 214 -11.90 -7.41 11.75
N ASP A 215 -11.71 -8.56 11.11
CA ASP A 215 -11.24 -8.57 9.72
C ASP A 215 -12.30 -7.93 8.82
N ILE A 216 -11.84 -7.19 7.81
CA ILE A 216 -12.74 -6.46 6.93
C ILE A 216 -13.83 -7.34 6.31
N PRO A 217 -13.53 -8.56 5.81
CA PRO A 217 -14.58 -9.43 5.26
C PRO A 217 -15.67 -9.83 6.25
N SER A 218 -15.39 -9.79 7.54
CA SER A 218 -16.38 -10.04 8.60
C SER A 218 -17.05 -8.75 9.10
N TYR A 219 -16.25 -7.72 9.36
CA TYR A 219 -16.70 -6.44 9.89
C TYR A 219 -17.58 -5.65 8.92
N LEU A 220 -17.15 -5.50 7.69
CA LEU A 220 -17.82 -4.63 6.73
C LEU A 220 -19.25 -5.06 6.40
N PRO A 221 -19.55 -6.37 6.18
CA PRO A 221 -20.94 -6.78 5.94
C PRO A 221 -21.87 -6.50 7.10
N VAL A 222 -21.40 -6.59 8.34
CA VAL A 222 -22.21 -6.23 9.52
C VAL A 222 -22.58 -4.75 9.49
N MET A 223 -21.60 -3.89 9.25
CA MET A 223 -21.82 -2.45 9.20
C MET A 223 -22.72 -2.03 8.04
N THR A 224 -22.64 -2.74 6.92
CA THR A 224 -23.38 -2.42 5.70
C THR A 224 -24.81 -2.98 5.68
N TYR A 225 -24.99 -4.21 6.17
CA TYR A 225 -26.22 -4.97 5.95
C TYR A 225 -26.98 -5.39 7.20
N CYS A 226 -26.34 -5.47 8.37
CA CYS A 226 -26.99 -6.01 9.55
C CYS A 226 -28.04 -5.05 10.13
N ASP A 227 -29.28 -5.50 10.23
CA ASP A 227 -30.39 -4.71 10.77
C ASP A 227 -30.26 -4.42 12.28
N ASN A 228 -29.46 -5.20 12.98
CA ASN A 228 -29.27 -5.08 14.43
C ASN A 228 -28.34 -3.90 14.76
N GLN A 229 -28.91 -2.76 15.10
CA GLN A 229 -28.16 -1.54 15.43
C GLN A 229 -27.22 -1.75 16.61
N ALA A 230 -27.64 -2.47 17.64
CA ALA A 230 -26.79 -2.73 18.81
C ALA A 230 -25.54 -3.52 18.42
N LEU A 231 -25.67 -4.48 17.51
CA LEU A 231 -24.54 -5.27 17.01
C LEU A 231 -23.60 -4.41 16.16
N ARG A 232 -24.15 -3.54 15.29
CA ARG A 232 -23.32 -2.60 14.52
C ARG A 232 -22.54 -1.69 15.46
N GLN A 233 -23.16 -1.17 16.48
CA GLN A 233 -22.49 -0.33 17.49
C GLN A 233 -21.37 -1.09 18.17
N GLU A 234 -21.61 -2.33 18.60
CA GLU A 234 -20.62 -3.17 19.28
C GLU A 234 -19.38 -3.42 18.40
N LEU A 235 -19.60 -3.79 17.14
CA LEU A 235 -18.49 -4.01 16.22
C LEU A 235 -17.76 -2.70 15.87
N TYR A 236 -18.50 -1.63 15.64
CA TYR A 236 -17.92 -0.31 15.36
C TYR A 236 -17.01 0.15 16.50
N GLU A 237 -17.50 0.07 17.73
CA GLU A 237 -16.74 0.43 18.93
C GLU A 237 -15.47 -0.41 19.06
N ALA A 238 -15.59 -1.74 18.88
CA ALA A 238 -14.43 -2.63 18.94
C ALA A 238 -13.41 -2.31 17.86
N TYR A 239 -13.86 -1.99 16.65
CA TYR A 239 -12.98 -1.72 15.52
C TYR A 239 -12.23 -0.39 15.62
N VAL A 240 -12.95 0.71 15.92
CA VAL A 240 -12.33 2.05 15.95
C VAL A 240 -11.54 2.34 17.22
N THR A 241 -11.56 1.44 18.18
CA THR A 241 -10.77 1.55 19.42
C THR A 241 -9.62 0.54 19.50
N ARG A 242 -9.36 -0.19 18.43
CA ARG A 242 -8.27 -1.17 18.40
C ARG A 242 -6.94 -0.54 18.79
N ALA A 243 -6.13 -1.30 19.50
CA ALA A 243 -4.77 -0.92 19.87
C ALA A 243 -4.72 0.44 20.61
N SER A 244 -5.65 0.67 21.52
CA SER A 244 -5.78 1.95 22.22
C SER A 244 -6.12 1.80 23.71
N ASP A 245 -6.31 2.95 24.34
CA ASP A 245 -6.73 3.11 25.73
C ASP A 245 -8.25 3.03 25.93
N ARG A 246 -9.00 2.79 24.86
CA ARG A 246 -10.47 2.75 24.86
C ARG A 246 -10.98 1.44 24.30
N GLY A 247 -12.30 1.22 24.53
CA GLY A 247 -13.00 0.06 23.97
C GLY A 247 -12.91 -1.20 24.82
N PRO A 248 -13.39 -2.34 24.26
CA PRO A 248 -13.48 -3.59 25.02
C PRO A 248 -12.12 -4.17 25.45
N ASN A 249 -11.06 -3.86 24.70
CA ASN A 249 -9.70 -4.30 25.00
C ASN A 249 -8.79 -3.13 25.44
N ALA A 250 -9.38 -2.10 26.04
CA ALA A 250 -8.65 -0.91 26.46
C ALA A 250 -7.37 -1.24 27.24
N GLY A 251 -6.26 -0.64 26.82
CA GLY A 251 -4.95 -0.84 27.44
C GLY A 251 -4.19 -2.08 26.95
N ASN A 252 -4.85 -3.01 26.26
CA ASN A 252 -4.19 -4.15 25.63
C ASN A 252 -3.73 -3.74 24.24
N TRP A 253 -2.45 -3.99 23.94
CA TRP A 253 -1.83 -3.60 22.66
C TRP A 253 -1.93 -2.11 22.35
N ASP A 254 -1.88 -1.27 23.38
CA ASP A 254 -2.09 0.18 23.27
C ASP A 254 -0.89 0.86 22.60
N ASN A 255 -1.13 1.54 21.48
CA ASN A 255 -0.13 2.24 20.69
C ASN A 255 0.09 3.70 21.13
N SER A 256 -0.55 4.18 22.19
CA SER A 256 -0.47 5.59 22.60
C SER A 256 0.97 6.04 22.86
N GLU A 257 1.74 5.29 23.63
CA GLU A 257 3.14 5.62 23.94
C GLU A 257 4.06 5.46 22.73
N ILE A 258 3.78 4.49 21.87
CA ILE A 258 4.54 4.26 20.63
C ILE A 258 4.40 5.48 19.71
N ILE A 259 3.19 5.98 19.53
CA ILE A 259 2.93 7.18 18.71
C ILE A 259 3.68 8.38 19.29
N ALA A 260 3.59 8.59 20.60
CA ALA A 260 4.25 9.70 21.28
C ALA A 260 5.77 9.66 21.07
N GLU A 261 6.38 8.49 21.24
CA GLU A 261 7.83 8.31 21.03
C GLU A 261 8.21 8.50 19.57
N GLN A 262 7.44 7.97 18.63
CA GLN A 262 7.70 8.13 17.19
C GLN A 262 7.71 9.61 16.79
N LEU A 263 6.72 10.39 17.24
CA LEU A 263 6.66 11.83 16.93
C LEU A 263 7.86 12.57 17.49
N LYS A 264 8.25 12.26 18.71
CA LYS A 264 9.43 12.85 19.35
C LYS A 264 10.71 12.55 18.58
N LEU A 265 10.92 11.30 18.21
CA LEU A 265 12.12 10.87 17.49
C LEU A 265 12.16 11.41 16.05
N ARG A 266 11.03 11.44 15.38
CA ARG A 266 10.90 12.05 14.03
C ARG A 266 11.28 13.52 14.04
N HIS A 267 10.81 14.25 15.03
CA HIS A 267 11.16 15.67 15.19
C HIS A 267 12.66 15.84 15.49
N GLU A 268 13.20 15.08 16.43
CA GLU A 268 14.61 15.14 16.80
C GLU A 268 15.53 14.91 15.59
N ILE A 269 15.28 13.83 14.83
CA ILE A 269 16.11 13.50 13.67
C ILE A 269 16.01 14.56 12.57
N SER A 270 14.83 15.13 12.37
CA SER A 270 14.61 16.19 11.39
C SER A 270 15.40 17.46 11.77
N ARG A 271 15.36 17.85 13.02
CA ARG A 271 16.12 19.01 13.53
C ARG A 271 17.62 18.78 13.43
N MET A 272 18.10 17.59 13.74
CA MET A 272 19.52 17.23 13.58
C MET A 272 20.01 17.43 12.16
N LEU A 273 19.18 17.10 11.17
CA LEU A 273 19.52 17.21 9.75
C LEU A 273 19.31 18.62 9.18
N GLY A 274 18.88 19.59 10.00
CA GLY A 274 18.71 20.98 9.59
C GLY A 274 17.31 21.32 9.08
N PHE A 275 16.36 20.41 9.17
CA PHE A 275 14.96 20.68 8.84
C PHE A 275 14.22 21.28 10.04
N ASN A 276 13.26 22.16 9.78
CA ASN A 276 12.44 22.74 10.85
C ASN A 276 11.44 21.72 11.41
N THR A 277 10.89 20.85 10.54
CA THR A 277 9.87 19.88 10.90
C THR A 277 10.15 18.55 10.19
N TYR A 278 9.51 17.49 10.67
CA TYR A 278 9.53 16.21 10.00
C TYR A 278 8.84 16.25 8.61
N SER A 279 7.84 17.13 8.44
CA SER A 279 7.20 17.32 7.14
C SER A 279 8.20 17.81 6.09
N GLU A 280 9.07 18.76 6.43
CA GLU A 280 10.13 19.20 5.51
C GLU A 280 11.09 18.05 5.16
N LYS A 281 11.51 17.29 6.16
CA LYS A 281 12.39 16.13 5.94
C LYS A 281 11.73 15.12 5.00
N SER A 282 10.47 14.82 5.23
CA SER A 282 9.69 13.88 4.39
C SER A 282 9.70 14.30 2.93
N LEU A 283 9.57 15.57 2.63
CA LEU A 283 9.53 16.07 1.26
C LEU A 283 10.86 16.07 0.53
N ALA A 284 11.99 15.90 1.24
CA ALA A 284 13.32 15.90 0.64
C ALA A 284 13.49 14.83 -0.47
N THR A 285 12.68 13.76 -0.43
CA THR A 285 12.70 12.65 -1.40
C THR A 285 11.42 12.57 -2.24
N LYS A 286 10.59 13.61 -2.25
CA LYS A 286 9.28 13.61 -2.91
C LYS A 286 9.19 14.67 -4.01
N MET A 287 8.12 14.60 -4.80
CA MET A 287 7.81 15.59 -5.85
C MET A 287 7.40 16.94 -5.27
N ALA A 288 6.57 16.93 -4.21
CA ALA A 288 6.12 18.15 -3.56
C ALA A 288 7.31 18.92 -2.99
N GLU A 289 7.32 20.23 -3.18
CA GLU A 289 8.49 21.08 -2.91
C GLU A 289 8.52 21.66 -1.51
N SER A 290 7.34 21.89 -0.91
CA SER A 290 7.23 22.52 0.41
C SER A 290 5.99 22.07 1.18
N PRO A 291 6.02 22.15 2.53
CA PRO A 291 4.83 21.91 3.35
C PRO A 291 3.64 22.78 2.95
N GLU A 292 3.89 24.03 2.59
CA GLU A 292 2.86 24.99 2.16
C GLU A 292 2.18 24.53 0.87
N GLN A 293 2.94 23.95 -0.06
CA GLN A 293 2.37 23.40 -1.29
C GLN A 293 1.43 22.22 -1.00
N VAL A 294 1.82 21.32 -0.11
CA VAL A 294 1.00 20.16 0.27
C VAL A 294 -0.28 20.60 0.98
N LEU A 295 -0.15 21.46 1.99
CA LEU A 295 -1.31 21.96 2.73
C LEU A 295 -2.24 22.79 1.83
N GLY A 296 -1.68 23.61 0.94
CA GLY A 296 -2.44 24.36 -0.04
C GLY A 296 -3.25 23.46 -0.97
N PHE A 297 -2.64 22.39 -1.47
CA PHE A 297 -3.30 21.39 -2.30
C PHE A 297 -4.46 20.72 -1.56
N LEU A 298 -4.21 20.22 -0.35
CA LEU A 298 -5.23 19.52 0.44
C LEU A 298 -6.38 20.44 0.84
N ASN A 299 -6.08 21.65 1.27
CA ASN A 299 -7.11 22.63 1.67
C ASN A 299 -7.94 23.11 0.47
N ASN A 300 -7.32 23.30 -0.69
CA ASN A 300 -8.04 23.67 -1.91
C ASN A 300 -9.04 22.58 -2.32
N LEU A 301 -8.60 21.33 -2.28
CA LEU A 301 -9.47 20.20 -2.63
C LEU A 301 -10.61 20.04 -1.59
N ALA A 302 -10.32 20.26 -0.31
CA ALA A 302 -11.32 20.25 0.76
C ALA A 302 -12.38 21.34 0.53
N ALA A 303 -11.96 22.55 0.18
CA ALA A 303 -12.89 23.65 -0.10
C ALA A 303 -13.83 23.35 -1.26
N LYS A 304 -13.37 22.63 -2.27
CA LYS A 304 -14.18 22.20 -3.41
C LYS A 304 -15.14 21.05 -3.07
N ALA A 305 -14.71 20.11 -2.25
CA ALA A 305 -15.48 18.91 -1.92
C ALA A 305 -16.49 19.12 -0.78
N LYS A 306 -16.20 19.98 0.19
CA LYS A 306 -17.00 20.11 1.41
C LYS A 306 -18.47 20.49 1.19
N PRO A 307 -18.82 21.47 0.34
CA PRO A 307 -20.23 21.81 0.10
C PRO A 307 -21.03 20.62 -0.43
N GLN A 308 -20.46 19.83 -1.32
CA GLN A 308 -21.11 18.63 -1.84
C GLN A 308 -21.21 17.53 -0.78
N GLY A 309 -20.17 17.34 0.02
CA GLY A 309 -20.19 16.38 1.12
C GLY A 309 -21.26 16.71 2.16
N GLU A 310 -21.44 17.98 2.48
CA GLU A 310 -22.51 18.44 3.38
C GLU A 310 -23.90 18.12 2.80
N ARG A 311 -24.09 18.33 1.49
CA ARG A 311 -25.33 17.98 0.81
C ARG A 311 -25.58 16.47 0.84
N GLU A 312 -24.55 15.67 0.59
CA GLU A 312 -24.64 14.20 0.61
C GLU A 312 -25.05 13.67 1.97
N VAL A 313 -24.50 14.23 3.06
CA VAL A 313 -24.87 13.86 4.42
C VAL A 313 -26.30 14.26 4.73
N GLU A 314 -26.73 15.47 4.32
CA GLU A 314 -28.09 15.92 4.55
C GLU A 314 -29.11 15.08 3.77
N GLU A 315 -28.79 14.71 2.53
CA GLU A 315 -29.62 13.80 1.73
C GLU A 315 -29.74 12.43 2.39
N LEU A 316 -28.66 11.91 2.94
CA LEU A 316 -28.66 10.66 3.67
C LEU A 316 -29.53 10.73 4.94
N ARG A 317 -29.38 11.81 5.69
CA ARG A 317 -30.16 12.05 6.91
C ARG A 317 -31.67 12.12 6.59
N GLN A 318 -32.05 12.85 5.57
CA GLN A 318 -33.44 12.96 5.11
C GLN A 318 -33.99 11.61 4.64
N PHE A 319 -33.19 10.86 3.88
CA PHE A 319 -33.58 9.52 3.44
C PHE A 319 -33.86 8.59 4.63
N ALA A 320 -32.97 8.55 5.61
CA ALA A 320 -33.13 7.70 6.79
C ALA A 320 -34.39 8.09 7.60
N GLU A 321 -34.67 9.38 7.70
CA GLU A 321 -35.85 9.87 8.40
C GLU A 321 -37.15 9.53 7.65
N GLN A 322 -37.20 9.81 6.35
CA GLN A 322 -38.40 9.61 5.54
C GLN A 322 -38.74 8.14 5.31
N GLU A 323 -37.75 7.31 5.05
CA GLU A 323 -37.97 5.90 4.69
C GLU A 323 -37.97 4.96 5.91
N PHE A 324 -37.24 5.31 6.98
CA PHE A 324 -37.04 4.43 8.13
C PHE A 324 -37.39 5.06 9.48
N GLY A 325 -37.81 6.33 9.49
CA GLY A 325 -38.17 7.02 10.73
C GLY A 325 -37.00 7.28 11.68
N VAL A 326 -35.78 7.26 11.16
CA VAL A 326 -34.57 7.50 11.95
C VAL A 326 -34.31 9.00 12.02
N THR A 327 -34.34 9.55 13.21
CA THR A 327 -34.19 10.99 13.45
C THR A 327 -32.75 11.40 13.78
N ALA A 328 -31.91 10.45 14.18
CA ALA A 328 -30.51 10.69 14.49
C ALA A 328 -29.65 9.54 13.94
N LEU A 329 -28.70 9.87 13.07
CA LEU A 329 -27.74 8.92 12.53
C LEU A 329 -26.50 8.88 13.42
N ASN A 330 -26.15 7.69 13.87
CA ASN A 330 -24.87 7.44 14.54
C ASN A 330 -23.83 6.99 13.50
N LEU A 331 -22.55 7.05 13.83
CA LEU A 331 -21.49 6.64 12.91
C LEU A 331 -21.58 5.18 12.48
N TRP A 332 -22.08 4.30 13.33
CA TRP A 332 -22.34 2.90 13.00
C TRP A 332 -23.60 2.67 12.15
N ASP A 333 -24.34 3.73 11.84
CA ASP A 333 -25.52 3.70 10.97
C ASP A 333 -25.20 4.20 9.54
N ILE A 334 -24.10 4.90 9.34
CA ILE A 334 -23.78 5.58 8.07
C ILE A 334 -23.67 4.59 6.91
N ALA A 335 -22.86 3.56 7.04
CA ALA A 335 -22.70 2.56 5.99
C ALA A 335 -24.02 1.83 5.70
N TYR A 336 -24.75 1.50 6.74
CA TYR A 336 -26.04 0.79 6.65
C TYR A 336 -27.08 1.58 5.86
N TYR A 337 -27.34 2.82 6.23
CA TYR A 337 -28.32 3.65 5.52
C TYR A 337 -27.81 4.15 4.18
N SER A 338 -26.52 4.33 4.00
CA SER A 338 -25.92 4.65 2.70
C SER A 338 -26.17 3.54 1.70
N GLU A 339 -26.03 2.28 2.08
CA GLU A 339 -26.34 1.14 1.20
C GLU A 339 -27.82 1.11 0.83
N LYS A 340 -28.71 1.34 1.78
CA LYS A 340 -30.16 1.42 1.52
C LYS A 340 -30.52 2.59 0.60
N GLN A 341 -29.89 3.75 0.77
CA GLN A 341 -30.07 4.90 -0.10
C GLN A 341 -29.57 4.60 -1.51
N LYS A 342 -28.41 3.98 -1.65
CA LYS A 342 -27.85 3.57 -2.94
C LYS A 342 -28.79 2.61 -3.66
N GLN A 343 -29.34 1.61 -2.97
CA GLN A 343 -30.32 0.69 -3.53
C GLN A 343 -31.60 1.41 -3.96
N HIS A 344 -32.06 2.36 -3.15
CA HIS A 344 -33.24 3.16 -3.48
C HIS A 344 -33.04 4.05 -4.71
N LEU A 345 -31.90 4.70 -4.82
CA LEU A 345 -31.60 5.64 -5.93
C LEU A 345 -31.22 4.93 -7.23
N PHE A 346 -30.49 3.83 -7.15
CA PHE A 346 -29.89 3.18 -8.32
C PHE A 346 -30.38 1.77 -8.58
N ASP A 347 -31.16 1.20 -7.66
CA ASP A 347 -31.71 -0.16 -7.76
C ASP A 347 -30.61 -1.21 -8.01
N ILE A 348 -29.50 -1.10 -7.29
CA ILE A 348 -28.35 -2.01 -7.38
C ILE A 348 -27.69 -2.17 -6.02
N SER A 349 -27.19 -3.37 -5.74
CA SER A 349 -26.38 -3.65 -4.55
C SER A 349 -25.11 -4.40 -4.94
N ASP A 350 -24.09 -4.32 -4.09
CA ASP A 350 -22.84 -5.06 -4.29
C ASP A 350 -23.09 -6.57 -4.26
N GLU A 351 -24.04 -7.02 -3.46
CA GLU A 351 -24.39 -8.45 -3.36
C GLU A 351 -25.03 -8.97 -4.67
N GLU A 352 -25.79 -8.16 -5.38
CA GLU A 352 -26.34 -8.52 -6.70
C GLU A 352 -25.23 -8.62 -7.76
N LEU A 353 -24.17 -7.85 -7.61
CA LEU A 353 -23.04 -7.84 -8.54
C LEU A 353 -22.05 -8.99 -8.30
N ARG A 354 -21.90 -9.47 -7.06
CA ARG A 354 -20.94 -10.52 -6.70
C ARG A 354 -20.97 -11.75 -7.61
N PRO A 355 -22.13 -12.33 -7.96
CA PRO A 355 -22.18 -13.51 -8.82
C PRO A 355 -21.49 -13.34 -10.17
N TYR A 356 -21.32 -12.09 -10.62
CA TYR A 356 -20.69 -11.76 -11.89
C TYR A 356 -19.18 -11.52 -11.77
N PHE A 357 -18.65 -11.52 -10.55
CA PHE A 357 -17.22 -11.31 -10.30
C PHE A 357 -16.56 -12.48 -9.57
N PRO A 358 -16.66 -13.71 -10.15
CA PRO A 358 -15.93 -14.84 -9.58
C PRO A 358 -14.42 -14.64 -9.78
N GLU A 359 -13.63 -15.14 -8.86
CA GLU A 359 -12.18 -14.94 -8.83
C GLU A 359 -11.51 -15.27 -10.17
N HIS A 360 -11.80 -16.44 -10.74
CA HIS A 360 -11.17 -16.87 -11.99
C HIS A 360 -11.47 -15.95 -13.17
N LYS A 361 -12.67 -15.38 -13.23
CA LYS A 361 -13.08 -14.47 -14.30
C LYS A 361 -12.45 -13.10 -14.14
N VAL A 362 -12.43 -12.58 -12.92
CA VAL A 362 -11.82 -11.28 -12.62
C VAL A 362 -10.32 -11.31 -12.91
N VAL A 363 -9.63 -12.35 -12.48
CA VAL A 363 -8.20 -12.52 -12.74
C VAL A 363 -7.91 -12.62 -14.24
N SER A 364 -8.67 -13.44 -14.97
CA SER A 364 -8.51 -13.54 -16.43
C SER A 364 -8.83 -12.23 -17.15
N GLY A 365 -9.83 -11.49 -16.67
CA GLY A 365 -10.20 -10.18 -17.20
C GLY A 365 -9.12 -9.13 -16.96
N LEU A 366 -8.50 -9.16 -15.80
CA LEU A 366 -7.34 -8.32 -15.50
C LEU A 366 -6.21 -8.60 -16.50
N PHE A 367 -5.90 -9.86 -16.76
CA PHE A 367 -4.86 -10.23 -17.71
C PHE A 367 -5.19 -9.82 -19.13
N GLU A 368 -6.47 -9.84 -19.50
CA GLU A 368 -6.94 -9.34 -20.80
C GLU A 368 -6.73 -7.82 -20.93
N VAL A 369 -6.97 -7.06 -19.86
CA VAL A 369 -6.66 -5.62 -19.84
C VAL A 369 -5.16 -5.39 -20.09
N LEU A 370 -4.29 -6.11 -19.37
CA LEU A 370 -2.84 -6.00 -19.55
C LEU A 370 -2.40 -6.34 -20.98
N ASN A 371 -3.08 -7.32 -21.60
CA ASN A 371 -2.80 -7.68 -22.99
C ASN A 371 -3.25 -6.59 -23.96
N ARG A 372 -4.48 -6.13 -23.85
CA ARG A 372 -5.02 -5.12 -24.79
C ARG A 372 -4.31 -3.78 -24.67
N VAL A 373 -4.00 -3.35 -23.45
CA VAL A 373 -3.38 -2.04 -23.24
C VAL A 373 -1.88 -2.07 -23.51
N PHE A 374 -1.17 -3.07 -22.98
CA PHE A 374 0.29 -3.10 -22.98
C PHE A 374 0.90 -4.21 -23.84
N GLY A 375 0.10 -5.11 -24.37
CA GLY A 375 0.60 -6.26 -25.15
C GLY A 375 1.21 -7.37 -24.31
N MET A 376 0.93 -7.40 -22.99
CA MET A 376 1.49 -8.39 -22.07
C MET A 376 0.61 -9.62 -21.97
N GLY A 377 1.23 -10.81 -22.01
CA GLY A 377 0.58 -12.07 -21.73
C GLY A 377 0.93 -12.56 -20.32
N VAL A 378 -0.02 -13.16 -19.62
CA VAL A 378 0.20 -13.70 -18.28
C VAL A 378 -0.15 -15.19 -18.27
N LYS A 379 0.72 -16.01 -17.69
CA LYS A 379 0.52 -17.47 -17.56
C LYS A 379 0.79 -17.91 -16.13
N GLU A 380 -0.09 -18.75 -15.60
CA GLU A 380 0.12 -19.38 -14.30
C GLU A 380 1.22 -20.43 -14.38
N ARG A 381 2.14 -20.42 -13.40
CA ARG A 381 3.17 -21.44 -13.25
C ARG A 381 2.84 -22.33 -12.06
N GLN A 382 2.70 -23.61 -12.30
CA GLN A 382 2.44 -24.60 -11.26
C GLN A 382 3.74 -25.05 -10.60
N GLY A 383 3.60 -25.61 -9.39
CA GLY A 383 4.72 -26.23 -8.68
C GLY A 383 5.71 -25.27 -8.02
N VAL A 384 5.37 -23.98 -7.96
CA VAL A 384 6.19 -22.98 -7.26
C VAL A 384 5.93 -23.09 -5.76
N ASP A 385 7.01 -23.13 -4.99
CA ASP A 385 6.92 -23.16 -3.52
C ASP A 385 6.41 -21.83 -2.98
N THR A 386 5.41 -21.88 -2.11
CA THR A 386 4.76 -20.71 -1.51
C THR A 386 4.58 -20.90 0.00
N TRP A 387 4.13 -19.85 0.68
CA TRP A 387 3.89 -19.84 2.13
C TRP A 387 2.51 -20.40 2.53
N HIS A 388 1.58 -20.52 1.58
CA HIS A 388 0.23 -21.03 1.83
C HIS A 388 -0.32 -21.66 0.56
N GLU A 389 -1.15 -22.70 0.71
CA GLU A 389 -1.71 -23.48 -0.43
C GLU A 389 -2.59 -22.66 -1.37
N SER A 390 -3.21 -21.56 -0.88
CA SER A 390 -4.07 -20.70 -1.69
C SER A 390 -3.30 -19.71 -2.57
N VAL A 391 -2.00 -19.58 -2.37
CA VAL A 391 -1.17 -18.63 -3.14
C VAL A 391 -0.87 -19.19 -4.52
N ARG A 392 -1.07 -18.35 -5.54
CA ARG A 392 -0.80 -18.70 -6.94
C ARG A 392 0.41 -17.91 -7.44
N PHE A 393 1.04 -18.40 -8.50
CA PHE A 393 2.22 -17.77 -9.10
C PHE A 393 2.04 -17.61 -10.61
N PHE A 394 2.42 -16.45 -11.15
CA PHE A 394 2.23 -16.11 -12.55
C PHE A 394 3.49 -15.51 -13.16
N ASP A 395 3.70 -15.78 -14.45
CA ASP A 395 4.74 -15.17 -15.28
C ASP A 395 4.11 -14.19 -16.27
N ILE A 396 4.78 -13.03 -16.48
CA ILE A 396 4.37 -12.03 -17.46
C ILE A 396 5.35 -12.04 -18.64
N PHE A 397 4.81 -12.14 -19.84
CA PHE A 397 5.56 -12.15 -21.10
C PHE A 397 5.15 -10.98 -21.98
N ASP A 398 6.09 -10.38 -22.69
CA ASP A 398 5.77 -9.36 -23.68
C ASP A 398 5.26 -9.99 -24.99
N SER A 399 4.96 -9.14 -26.00
CA SER A 399 4.44 -9.58 -27.28
C SER A 399 5.41 -10.46 -28.09
N GLU A 400 6.69 -10.42 -27.76
CA GLU A 400 7.73 -11.25 -28.38
C GLU A 400 7.96 -12.56 -27.62
N GLY A 401 7.22 -12.79 -26.53
CA GLY A 401 7.35 -13.97 -25.69
C GLY A 401 8.49 -13.90 -24.68
N THR A 402 9.09 -12.76 -24.50
CA THR A 402 10.16 -12.54 -23.50
C THR A 402 9.56 -12.41 -22.09
N LEU A 403 10.12 -13.15 -21.13
CA LEU A 403 9.71 -13.05 -19.72
C LEU A 403 10.10 -11.68 -19.17
N ARG A 404 9.10 -10.93 -18.72
CA ARG A 404 9.30 -9.59 -18.16
C ARG A 404 9.34 -9.60 -16.63
N GLY A 405 8.63 -10.48 -15.98
CA GLY A 405 8.59 -10.59 -14.54
C GLY A 405 7.63 -11.65 -14.08
N SER A 406 7.53 -11.83 -12.77
CA SER A 406 6.67 -12.82 -12.16
C SER A 406 6.07 -12.30 -10.86
N PHE A 407 4.96 -12.87 -10.41
CA PHE A 407 4.35 -12.47 -9.14
C PHE A 407 3.62 -13.59 -8.43
N TYR A 408 3.65 -13.50 -7.10
CA TYR A 408 2.79 -14.29 -6.22
C TYR A 408 1.49 -13.54 -6.02
N LEU A 409 0.37 -14.26 -6.02
CA LEU A 409 -0.96 -13.69 -5.81
C LEU A 409 -1.60 -14.34 -4.59
N ASP A 410 -1.73 -13.58 -3.52
CA ASP A 410 -2.29 -13.99 -2.23
C ASP A 410 -3.57 -13.19 -1.96
N LEU A 411 -4.72 -13.74 -2.34
CA LEU A 411 -5.98 -13.00 -2.42
C LEU A 411 -6.78 -12.98 -1.12
N TYR A 412 -6.65 -14.00 -0.27
CA TYR A 412 -7.66 -14.25 0.76
C TYR A 412 -7.19 -13.88 2.16
N ALA A 413 -8.11 -13.31 2.96
CA ALA A 413 -7.90 -13.10 4.37
C ALA A 413 -7.72 -14.43 5.09
N ARG A 414 -6.89 -14.43 6.13
CA ARG A 414 -6.72 -15.56 7.05
C ARG A 414 -6.20 -15.06 8.39
N GLU A 415 -6.33 -15.90 9.40
CA GLU A 415 -5.80 -15.61 10.74
C GLU A 415 -4.28 -15.35 10.67
N HIS A 416 -3.79 -14.38 11.43
CA HIS A 416 -2.38 -13.98 11.48
C HIS A 416 -1.79 -13.39 10.19
N LYS A 417 -2.65 -12.99 9.26
CA LYS A 417 -2.27 -12.21 8.08
C LYS A 417 -2.63 -10.75 8.32
N ARG A 418 -1.68 -9.86 8.05
CA ARG A 418 -1.92 -8.40 8.16
C ARG A 418 -3.06 -7.98 7.24
N GLY A 419 -3.96 -7.14 7.75
CA GLY A 419 -5.09 -6.60 6.99
C GLY A 419 -4.65 -5.58 5.93
N GLY A 420 -5.60 -5.25 5.04
CA GLY A 420 -5.36 -4.35 3.92
C GLY A 420 -4.87 -5.07 2.68
N ALA A 421 -4.49 -4.30 1.68
CA ALA A 421 -3.91 -4.81 0.45
C ALA A 421 -2.62 -4.06 0.18
N TRP A 422 -1.65 -4.73 -0.42
CA TRP A 422 -0.36 -4.13 -0.75
C TRP A 422 0.38 -4.94 -1.82
N MET A 423 1.32 -4.25 -2.47
CA MET A 423 2.35 -4.87 -3.29
C MET A 423 3.69 -4.73 -2.57
N ASP A 424 4.54 -5.75 -2.65
CA ASP A 424 5.92 -5.67 -2.17
C ASP A 424 6.85 -6.38 -3.14
N GLU A 425 8.14 -6.05 -3.10
CA GLU A 425 9.12 -6.68 -3.98
C GLU A 425 9.70 -7.95 -3.37
N CYS A 426 9.77 -9.00 -4.19
CA CYS A 426 10.54 -10.20 -3.86
C CYS A 426 11.99 -10.06 -4.32
N ARG A 427 12.18 -9.60 -5.55
CA ARG A 427 13.48 -9.25 -6.11
C ARG A 427 13.33 -8.23 -7.24
N VAL A 428 14.39 -7.53 -7.55
CA VAL A 428 14.41 -6.47 -8.58
C VAL A 428 14.93 -6.98 -9.91
N ARG A 429 14.62 -6.24 -10.99
CA ARG A 429 15.30 -6.41 -12.28
C ARG A 429 16.68 -5.79 -12.18
N ARG A 430 17.72 -6.56 -12.53
CA ARG A 430 19.10 -6.09 -12.59
C ARG A 430 19.95 -7.00 -13.44
N ILE A 431 21.08 -6.48 -13.91
CA ILE A 431 22.15 -7.31 -14.46
C ILE A 431 23.11 -7.64 -13.31
N ASN A 432 23.34 -8.93 -13.09
CA ASN A 432 24.21 -9.40 -12.01
C ASN A 432 25.69 -9.31 -12.38
N GLY A 433 26.57 -9.66 -11.44
CA GLY A 433 28.02 -9.62 -11.63
C GLY A 433 28.55 -10.55 -12.72
N GLU A 434 27.77 -11.51 -13.16
CA GLU A 434 28.10 -12.45 -14.25
C GLU A 434 27.56 -11.98 -15.61
N GLY A 435 26.90 -10.82 -15.64
CA GLY A 435 26.30 -10.26 -16.85
C GLY A 435 24.94 -10.86 -17.21
N GLU A 436 24.32 -11.59 -16.29
CA GLU A 436 23.02 -12.22 -16.49
C GLU A 436 21.89 -11.34 -15.99
N LEU A 437 20.75 -11.40 -16.67
CA LEU A 437 19.55 -10.67 -16.29
C LEU A 437 18.81 -11.40 -15.16
N GLN A 438 18.65 -10.73 -14.02
CA GLN A 438 17.71 -11.13 -12.99
C GLN A 438 16.35 -10.49 -13.27
N THR A 439 15.30 -11.30 -13.43
CA THR A 439 13.94 -10.80 -13.67
C THR A 439 13.27 -10.37 -12.37
N PRO A 440 12.42 -9.32 -12.40
CA PRO A 440 11.74 -8.86 -11.20
C PRO A 440 10.62 -9.81 -10.76
N VAL A 441 10.41 -9.90 -9.46
CA VAL A 441 9.32 -10.69 -8.86
C VAL A 441 8.64 -9.85 -7.78
N ALA A 442 7.32 -9.86 -7.80
CA ALA A 442 6.48 -9.10 -6.86
C ALA A 442 5.59 -10.00 -6.02
N TYR A 443 5.19 -9.51 -4.84
CA TYR A 443 4.08 -10.06 -4.06
C TYR A 443 2.88 -9.15 -4.23
N LEU A 444 1.73 -9.73 -4.62
CA LEU A 444 0.45 -9.03 -4.63
C LEU A 444 -0.43 -9.65 -3.55
N THR A 445 -0.78 -8.86 -2.55
CA THR A 445 -1.48 -9.34 -1.35
C THR A 445 -2.79 -8.61 -1.17
N CYS A 446 -3.86 -9.36 -0.99
CA CYS A 446 -5.21 -8.86 -0.70
C CYS A 446 -5.76 -9.57 0.54
N ASN A 447 -6.93 -9.16 0.99
CA ASN A 447 -7.62 -9.74 2.13
C ASN A 447 -9.13 -9.89 1.81
N PHE A 448 -9.43 -10.63 0.74
CA PHE A 448 -10.79 -10.88 0.28
C PHE A 448 -11.41 -12.07 0.98
N ASN A 449 -12.73 -12.24 0.84
CA ASN A 449 -13.44 -13.41 1.34
C ASN A 449 -12.97 -14.67 0.64
N ARG A 450 -12.72 -15.73 1.42
CA ARG A 450 -12.38 -17.04 0.88
C ARG A 450 -13.55 -17.67 0.14
N PRO A 451 -13.28 -18.62 -0.78
CA PRO A 451 -14.34 -19.50 -1.28
C PRO A 451 -14.99 -20.27 -0.12
N VAL A 452 -16.31 -20.40 -0.14
CA VAL A 452 -17.06 -21.14 0.87
C VAL A 452 -17.84 -22.27 0.17
N GLY A 453 -17.71 -23.50 0.67
CA GLY A 453 -18.36 -24.66 0.08
C GLY A 453 -17.83 -24.96 -1.34
N ASN A 454 -18.75 -25.22 -2.28
CA ASN A 454 -18.41 -25.52 -3.66
C ASN A 454 -18.43 -24.29 -4.59
N LYS A 455 -18.71 -23.10 -4.03
CA LYS A 455 -18.74 -21.86 -4.81
C LYS A 455 -17.33 -21.27 -4.91
N PRO A 456 -16.94 -20.67 -6.05
CA PRO A 456 -15.71 -19.89 -6.11
C PRO A 456 -15.83 -18.65 -5.22
N ALA A 457 -14.70 -18.00 -4.94
CA ALA A 457 -14.72 -16.69 -4.32
C ALA A 457 -15.45 -15.71 -5.25
N LEU A 458 -16.36 -14.93 -4.71
CA LEU A 458 -17.13 -13.93 -5.44
C LEU A 458 -16.77 -12.57 -4.87
N PHE A 459 -16.27 -11.68 -5.73
CA PHE A 459 -15.79 -10.38 -5.30
C PHE A 459 -16.86 -9.29 -5.37
N THR A 460 -16.79 -8.32 -4.47
CA THR A 460 -17.47 -7.04 -4.68
C THR A 460 -16.73 -6.26 -5.75
N HIS A 461 -17.38 -5.26 -6.33
CA HIS A 461 -16.71 -4.37 -7.28
C HIS A 461 -15.52 -3.65 -6.65
N ASP A 462 -15.63 -3.22 -5.38
CA ASP A 462 -14.52 -2.60 -4.66
C ASP A 462 -13.31 -3.54 -4.53
N GLU A 463 -13.55 -4.84 -4.32
CA GLU A 463 -12.49 -5.85 -4.31
C GLU A 463 -11.84 -6.03 -5.67
N VAL A 464 -12.62 -5.94 -6.75
CA VAL A 464 -12.09 -5.94 -8.13
C VAL A 464 -11.17 -4.73 -8.34
N VAL A 465 -11.62 -3.56 -7.93
CA VAL A 465 -10.82 -2.32 -8.00
C VAL A 465 -9.51 -2.45 -7.22
N THR A 466 -9.57 -3.02 -6.02
CA THR A 466 -8.38 -3.27 -5.19
C THR A 466 -7.38 -4.19 -5.88
N LEU A 467 -7.84 -5.26 -6.50
CA LEU A 467 -6.97 -6.19 -7.25
C LEU A 467 -6.27 -5.47 -8.40
N PHE A 468 -6.99 -4.64 -9.14
CA PHE A 468 -6.42 -3.83 -10.22
C PHE A 468 -5.42 -2.82 -9.69
N HIS A 469 -5.71 -2.19 -8.56
CA HIS A 469 -4.80 -1.26 -7.88
C HIS A 469 -3.47 -1.94 -7.56
N GLU A 470 -3.49 -3.06 -6.86
CA GLU A 470 -2.25 -3.75 -6.47
C GLU A 470 -1.49 -4.29 -7.70
N THR A 471 -2.22 -4.71 -8.73
CA THR A 471 -1.61 -5.10 -10.00
C THR A 471 -0.94 -3.92 -10.69
N GLY A 472 -1.49 -2.72 -10.56
CA GLY A 472 -0.85 -1.50 -11.07
C GLY A 472 0.53 -1.25 -10.45
N HIS A 473 0.66 -1.42 -9.14
CA HIS A 473 1.96 -1.43 -8.48
C HIS A 473 2.86 -2.56 -9.00
N GLY A 474 2.27 -3.75 -9.14
CA GLY A 474 2.99 -4.93 -9.62
C GLY A 474 3.60 -4.73 -11.00
N ILE A 475 2.82 -4.20 -11.95
CA ILE A 475 3.35 -3.96 -13.30
C ILE A 475 4.38 -2.83 -13.34
N HIS A 476 4.28 -1.84 -12.47
CA HIS A 476 5.32 -0.83 -12.33
C HIS A 476 6.65 -1.46 -11.93
N HIS A 477 6.61 -2.43 -11.03
CA HIS A 477 7.79 -3.18 -10.62
C HIS A 477 8.28 -4.16 -11.70
N MET A 478 7.35 -4.91 -12.32
CA MET A 478 7.70 -6.03 -13.20
C MET A 478 7.97 -5.64 -14.65
N LEU A 479 7.35 -4.58 -15.15
CA LEU A 479 7.54 -4.16 -16.54
C LEU A 479 8.68 -3.16 -16.72
N THR A 480 9.44 -2.88 -15.68
CA THR A 480 10.61 -2.01 -15.79
C THR A 480 11.64 -2.57 -16.77
N GLN A 481 12.29 -1.69 -17.51
CA GLN A 481 13.45 -2.00 -18.33
C GLN A 481 14.75 -1.54 -17.69
N VAL A 482 14.67 -0.94 -16.50
CA VAL A 482 15.85 -0.50 -15.75
C VAL A 482 16.59 -1.72 -15.21
N GLU A 483 17.90 -1.73 -15.42
CA GLU A 483 18.78 -2.84 -15.06
C GLU A 483 19.70 -2.54 -13.89
N VAL A 484 19.47 -1.40 -13.21
CA VAL A 484 20.19 -0.96 -12.02
C VAL A 484 19.24 -1.06 -10.84
N GLY A 485 19.53 -1.96 -9.90
CA GLY A 485 18.61 -2.33 -8.82
C GLY A 485 18.09 -1.16 -7.99
N SER A 486 18.91 -0.18 -7.68
CA SER A 486 18.55 0.97 -6.83
C SER A 486 17.43 1.84 -7.39
N VAL A 487 17.22 1.82 -8.71
CA VAL A 487 16.18 2.62 -9.39
C VAL A 487 15.33 1.76 -10.33
N SER A 488 15.36 0.44 -10.14
CA SER A 488 14.58 -0.52 -10.91
C SER A 488 13.19 -0.71 -10.31
N GLY A 489 12.18 -0.76 -11.16
CA GLY A 489 10.80 -0.97 -10.74
C GLY A 489 10.30 0.18 -9.85
N ILE A 490 9.82 -0.15 -8.67
CA ILE A 490 9.34 0.85 -7.71
C ILE A 490 10.47 1.54 -6.93
N ASN A 491 11.68 1.01 -7.00
CA ASN A 491 12.81 1.58 -6.27
C ASN A 491 13.22 2.95 -6.83
N GLY A 492 13.48 3.89 -5.95
CA GLY A 492 13.85 5.25 -6.34
C GLY A 492 12.69 6.11 -6.82
N VAL A 493 11.50 5.58 -6.94
CA VAL A 493 10.29 6.36 -7.28
C VAL A 493 9.89 7.21 -6.06
N PRO A 494 9.73 8.53 -6.21
CA PRO A 494 9.22 9.36 -5.13
C PRO A 494 7.88 8.85 -4.61
N TRP A 495 7.71 8.84 -3.28
CA TRP A 495 6.56 8.20 -2.65
C TRP A 495 5.23 8.85 -3.06
N ASP A 496 5.22 10.14 -3.37
CA ASP A 496 4.04 10.85 -3.87
C ASP A 496 3.74 10.62 -5.36
N ALA A 497 4.56 9.84 -6.05
CA ALA A 497 4.31 9.38 -7.42
C ALA A 497 4.04 7.87 -7.50
N VAL A 498 4.34 7.11 -6.44
CA VAL A 498 4.30 5.64 -6.46
C VAL A 498 2.90 5.09 -6.74
N GLU A 499 1.85 5.82 -6.34
CA GLU A 499 0.45 5.42 -6.55
C GLU A 499 -0.07 5.74 -7.96
N LEU A 500 0.72 6.39 -8.82
CA LEU A 500 0.24 6.73 -10.18
C LEU A 500 -0.16 5.48 -10.98
N PRO A 501 0.67 4.45 -11.12
CA PRO A 501 0.28 3.27 -11.90
C PRO A 501 -0.84 2.45 -11.24
N SER A 502 -0.90 2.40 -9.93
CA SER A 502 -1.92 1.65 -9.21
C SER A 502 -3.30 2.26 -9.36
N GLN A 503 -3.44 3.54 -9.11
CA GLN A 503 -4.70 4.27 -9.28
C GLN A 503 -5.10 4.36 -10.76
N PHE A 504 -4.13 4.48 -11.65
CA PHE A 504 -4.36 4.49 -13.08
C PHE A 504 -5.07 3.21 -13.55
N LEU A 505 -4.61 2.05 -13.14
CA LEU A 505 -5.19 0.77 -13.61
C LEU A 505 -6.62 0.54 -13.09
N GLU A 506 -7.02 1.15 -11.98
CA GLU A 506 -8.37 1.08 -11.43
C GLU A 506 -9.44 1.56 -12.43
N ASN A 507 -9.09 2.50 -13.31
CA ASN A 507 -10.05 3.12 -14.24
C ASN A 507 -10.76 2.10 -15.14
N TRP A 508 -10.08 1.03 -15.55
CA TRP A 508 -10.70 -0.01 -16.40
C TRP A 508 -11.83 -0.77 -15.72
N CYS A 509 -11.87 -0.79 -14.39
CA CYS A 509 -12.96 -1.43 -13.64
C CYS A 509 -14.30 -0.70 -13.79
N TRP A 510 -14.30 0.50 -14.35
CA TRP A 510 -15.49 1.31 -14.57
C TRP A 510 -15.86 1.47 -16.06
N GLU A 511 -15.13 0.80 -16.96
CA GLU A 511 -15.34 0.92 -18.39
C GLU A 511 -16.18 -0.25 -18.91
N GLU A 512 -17.23 0.08 -19.67
CA GLU A 512 -18.16 -0.93 -20.22
C GLU A 512 -17.44 -1.99 -21.05
N GLU A 513 -16.51 -1.57 -21.94
CA GLU A 513 -15.76 -2.49 -22.79
C GLU A 513 -14.90 -3.47 -21.98
N ALA A 514 -14.32 -3.02 -20.87
CA ALA A 514 -13.51 -3.86 -20.00
C ALA A 514 -14.39 -4.78 -19.14
N LEU A 515 -15.49 -4.26 -18.60
CA LEU A 515 -16.40 -5.05 -17.77
C LEU A 515 -17.04 -6.21 -18.53
N ALA A 516 -17.16 -6.09 -19.86
CA ALA A 516 -17.66 -7.17 -20.71
C ALA A 516 -16.84 -8.47 -20.57
N PHE A 517 -15.54 -8.38 -20.29
CA PHE A 517 -14.69 -9.55 -20.11
C PHE A 517 -14.10 -9.69 -18.69
N ILE A 518 -14.23 -8.67 -17.84
CA ILE A 518 -13.88 -8.76 -16.41
C ILE A 518 -14.98 -9.49 -15.64
N SER A 519 -16.24 -9.36 -16.08
CA SER A 519 -17.40 -9.99 -15.46
C SER A 519 -17.80 -11.30 -16.18
N GLY A 520 -18.44 -12.18 -15.43
CA GLY A 520 -19.02 -13.42 -15.97
C GLY A 520 -19.63 -14.21 -14.83
N HIS A 521 -20.94 -14.48 -14.92
CA HIS A 521 -21.67 -15.21 -13.87
C HIS A 521 -20.98 -16.54 -13.55
N TYR A 522 -20.79 -16.84 -12.27
CA TYR A 522 -20.02 -18.03 -11.85
C TYR A 522 -20.63 -19.37 -12.27
N GLU A 523 -21.95 -19.42 -12.55
CA GLU A 523 -22.64 -20.62 -13.02
C GLU A 523 -22.81 -20.62 -14.54
N THR A 524 -23.23 -19.50 -15.14
CA THR A 524 -23.59 -19.43 -16.56
C THR A 524 -22.49 -18.89 -17.47
N GLY A 525 -21.54 -18.15 -16.90
CA GLY A 525 -20.48 -17.47 -17.66
C GLY A 525 -20.92 -16.20 -18.37
N GLU A 526 -22.19 -15.83 -18.29
CA GLU A 526 -22.69 -14.62 -18.93
C GLU A 526 -22.11 -13.37 -18.29
N PRO A 527 -21.70 -12.36 -19.11
CA PRO A 527 -21.20 -11.10 -18.58
C PRO A 527 -22.29 -10.33 -17.84
N LEU A 528 -21.90 -9.32 -17.10
CA LEU A 528 -22.82 -8.46 -16.36
C LEU A 528 -23.90 -7.92 -17.30
N PRO A 529 -25.21 -8.12 -16.98
CA PRO A 529 -26.29 -7.63 -17.82
C PRO A 529 -26.20 -6.12 -18.01
N LYS A 530 -26.54 -5.64 -19.20
CA LYS A 530 -26.46 -4.22 -19.55
C LYS A 530 -27.23 -3.32 -18.57
N ALA A 531 -28.41 -3.76 -18.13
CA ALA A 531 -29.23 -3.02 -17.17
C ALA A 531 -28.51 -2.85 -15.81
N MET A 532 -27.85 -3.90 -15.32
CA MET A 532 -27.07 -3.84 -14.09
C MET A 532 -25.81 -2.97 -14.26
N LEU A 533 -25.16 -3.09 -15.40
CA LEU A 533 -23.97 -2.28 -15.74
C LEU A 533 -24.33 -0.78 -15.73
N GLU A 534 -25.42 -0.40 -16.36
CA GLU A 534 -25.88 0.99 -16.39
C GLU A 534 -26.15 1.52 -14.98
N LYS A 535 -26.79 0.72 -14.14
CA LYS A 535 -27.06 1.06 -12.72
C LYS A 535 -25.77 1.21 -11.92
N MET A 536 -24.83 0.31 -12.10
CA MET A 536 -23.52 0.34 -11.44
C MET A 536 -22.75 1.61 -11.82
N LEU A 537 -22.70 1.93 -13.11
CA LEU A 537 -22.00 3.12 -13.60
C LEU A 537 -22.69 4.41 -13.14
N ALA A 538 -24.03 4.43 -13.07
CA ALA A 538 -24.79 5.57 -12.54
C ALA A 538 -24.47 5.80 -11.05
N ALA A 539 -24.19 4.75 -10.30
CA ALA A 539 -23.86 4.81 -8.88
C ALA A 539 -22.37 5.14 -8.59
N LYS A 540 -21.52 5.23 -9.62
CA LYS A 540 -20.07 5.41 -9.48
C LYS A 540 -19.70 6.56 -8.53
N ASN A 541 -20.35 7.69 -8.65
CA ASN A 541 -20.02 8.89 -7.87
C ASN A 541 -20.96 9.11 -6.67
N PHE A 542 -21.70 8.06 -6.28
CA PHE A 542 -22.53 8.11 -5.08
C PHE A 542 -21.67 8.35 -3.85
N GLN A 543 -21.92 9.44 -3.13
CA GLN A 543 -21.18 9.87 -1.95
C GLN A 543 -19.67 10.08 -2.18
N SER A 544 -19.27 10.39 -3.41
CA SER A 544 -17.87 10.59 -3.75
C SER A 544 -17.21 11.74 -2.98
N ALA A 545 -17.97 12.82 -2.71
CA ALA A 545 -17.43 13.94 -1.93
C ALA A 545 -17.20 13.56 -0.47
N MET A 546 -18.07 12.78 0.15
CA MET A 546 -17.87 12.23 1.50
C MET A 546 -16.60 11.37 1.54
N PHE A 547 -16.40 10.55 0.52
CA PHE A 547 -15.21 9.69 0.43
C PHE A 547 -13.91 10.51 0.32
N ILE A 548 -13.88 11.51 -0.56
CA ILE A 548 -12.72 12.39 -0.72
C ILE A 548 -12.43 13.17 0.57
N LEU A 549 -13.46 13.68 1.23
CA LEU A 549 -13.30 14.38 2.49
C LEU A 549 -12.71 13.48 3.58
N ARG A 550 -13.05 12.20 3.56
CA ARG A 550 -12.45 11.23 4.48
C ARG A 550 -10.95 11.06 4.20
N GLN A 551 -10.56 10.97 2.93
CA GLN A 551 -9.15 10.89 2.55
C GLN A 551 -8.40 12.18 2.88
N LEU A 552 -9.04 13.34 2.73
CA LEU A 552 -8.49 14.62 3.13
C LEU A 552 -8.30 14.73 4.63
N GLU A 553 -9.22 14.20 5.42
CA GLU A 553 -9.08 14.11 6.87
C GLU A 553 -7.80 13.34 7.25
N PHE A 554 -7.55 12.20 6.63
CA PHE A 554 -6.35 11.41 6.85
C PHE A 554 -5.08 12.16 6.44
N GLY A 555 -5.08 12.74 5.25
CA GLY A 555 -3.93 13.47 4.73
C GLY A 555 -3.60 14.72 5.54
N LEU A 556 -4.61 15.48 5.90
CA LEU A 556 -4.44 16.69 6.73
C LEU A 556 -4.04 16.36 8.16
N PHE A 557 -4.61 15.31 8.74
CA PHE A 557 -4.22 14.84 10.06
C PHE A 557 -2.73 14.47 10.09
N ASP A 558 -2.31 13.60 9.17
CA ASP A 558 -0.93 13.16 9.05
C ASP A 558 0.03 14.35 8.88
N PHE A 559 -0.25 15.17 7.89
CA PHE A 559 0.68 16.24 7.52
C PHE A 559 0.73 17.34 8.58
N THR A 560 -0.43 17.73 9.13
CA THR A 560 -0.52 18.72 10.19
C THR A 560 0.16 18.24 11.47
N LEU A 561 -0.08 16.98 11.85
CA LEU A 561 0.54 16.38 13.03
C LEU A 561 2.07 16.49 12.99
N HIS A 562 2.66 16.21 11.84
CA HIS A 562 4.12 16.25 11.64
C HIS A 562 4.67 17.66 11.40
N THR A 563 3.82 18.61 11.02
CA THR A 563 4.21 20.01 10.80
C THR A 563 4.15 20.84 12.08
N THR A 564 3.15 20.59 12.93
CA THR A 564 2.89 21.40 14.14
C THR A 564 3.44 20.78 15.41
N TYR A 565 4.03 19.61 15.34
CA TYR A 565 4.59 18.95 16.53
C TYR A 565 5.60 19.83 17.24
N ASP A 566 5.42 19.99 18.55
CA ASP A 566 6.30 20.74 19.43
C ASP A 566 6.66 19.84 20.62
N PRO A 567 7.95 19.49 20.82
CA PRO A 567 8.35 18.59 21.90
C PRO A 567 8.02 19.13 23.30
N GLU A 568 7.89 20.45 23.46
CA GLU A 568 7.54 21.06 24.75
C GLU A 568 6.07 20.89 25.10
N GLN A 569 5.20 20.74 24.08
CA GLN A 569 3.76 20.60 24.24
C GLN A 569 3.27 19.15 24.19
N GLY A 570 4.12 18.22 23.82
CA GLY A 570 3.78 16.81 23.67
C GLY A 570 3.10 16.48 22.34
N PRO A 571 2.62 15.22 22.17
CA PRO A 571 2.19 14.70 20.87
C PRO A 571 0.89 15.29 20.31
N LYS A 572 -0.06 15.70 21.15
CA LYS A 572 -1.36 16.30 20.76
C LYS A 572 -2.08 15.59 19.60
N VAL A 573 -2.06 14.26 19.61
CA VAL A 573 -2.60 13.43 18.50
C VAL A 573 -4.11 13.62 18.36
N LEU A 574 -4.85 13.46 19.45
CA LEU A 574 -6.32 13.53 19.44
C LEU A 574 -6.81 14.95 19.21
N GLU A 575 -6.11 15.94 19.75
CA GLU A 575 -6.43 17.35 19.55
C GLU A 575 -6.23 17.77 18.10
N THR A 576 -5.14 17.32 17.46
CA THR A 576 -4.86 17.59 16.04
C THR A 576 -5.93 16.94 15.15
N LEU A 577 -6.29 15.70 15.44
CA LEU A 577 -7.34 15.01 14.70
C LEU A 577 -8.68 15.73 14.85
N ALA A 578 -9.04 16.16 16.05
CA ALA A 578 -10.27 16.92 16.29
C ALA A 578 -10.29 18.25 15.52
N ASP A 579 -9.17 18.96 15.49
CA ASP A 579 -9.07 20.24 14.76
C ASP A 579 -9.21 20.03 13.24
N VAL A 580 -8.60 18.98 12.69
CA VAL A 580 -8.74 18.63 11.28
C VAL A 580 -10.20 18.27 10.96
N LYS A 581 -10.83 17.47 11.79
CA LYS A 581 -12.24 17.11 11.61
C LYS A 581 -13.18 18.30 11.60
N LYS A 582 -12.94 19.31 12.43
CA LYS A 582 -13.72 20.55 12.40
C LYS A 582 -13.64 21.27 11.07
N LYS A 583 -12.53 21.17 10.38
CA LYS A 583 -12.30 21.84 9.08
C LYS A 583 -12.90 21.08 7.90
N VAL A 584 -12.75 19.76 7.87
CA VAL A 584 -13.05 18.99 6.65
C VAL A 584 -14.11 17.91 6.84
N ALA A 585 -14.34 17.40 8.05
CA ALA A 585 -15.31 16.33 8.25
C ALA A 585 -16.74 16.85 8.12
N VAL A 586 -17.58 16.04 7.51
CA VAL A 586 -19.03 16.31 7.37
C VAL A 586 -19.88 15.38 8.25
N LEU A 587 -19.23 14.44 8.93
CA LEU A 587 -19.84 13.55 9.91
C LEU A 587 -19.39 13.95 11.31
N PRO A 588 -20.22 13.65 12.35
CA PRO A 588 -19.86 13.94 13.74
C PRO A 588 -18.63 13.15 14.18
N SER A 589 -17.98 13.65 15.21
CA SER A 589 -16.81 13.03 15.82
C SER A 589 -17.18 12.43 17.17
N LEU A 590 -16.64 11.26 17.48
CA LEU A 590 -16.80 10.61 18.77
C LEU A 590 -15.52 10.74 19.59
N GLU A 591 -15.64 11.22 20.82
CA GLU A 591 -14.49 11.46 21.72
C GLU A 591 -13.67 10.17 21.97
N TRP A 592 -14.33 9.02 22.01
CA TRP A 592 -13.68 7.75 22.27
C TRP A 592 -13.12 7.05 21.03
N ASN A 593 -13.29 7.62 19.84
CA ASN A 593 -12.70 7.08 18.61
C ASN A 593 -11.17 7.18 18.68
N ARG A 594 -10.48 6.10 18.34
CA ARG A 594 -9.02 5.99 18.35
C ARG A 594 -8.48 5.52 17.00
N PHE A 595 -9.04 6.03 15.93
CA PHE A 595 -8.59 5.74 14.57
C PHE A 595 -7.06 5.87 14.43
N SER A 596 -6.47 6.90 15.00
CA SER A 596 -5.02 7.14 14.96
C SER A 596 -4.19 5.96 15.45
N HIS A 597 -4.71 5.19 16.40
CA HIS A 597 -4.00 4.07 17.03
C HIS A 597 -3.90 2.82 16.16
N SER A 598 -4.66 2.76 15.07
CA SER A 598 -4.56 1.72 14.05
C SER A 598 -4.15 2.24 12.67
N PHE A 599 -3.75 3.50 12.60
CA PHE A 599 -3.35 4.15 11.34
C PHE A 599 -1.92 3.74 10.94
N SER A 600 -1.79 2.49 10.52
CA SER A 600 -0.51 1.87 10.18
C SER A 600 0.24 2.57 9.05
N HIS A 601 -0.46 3.18 8.10
CA HIS A 601 0.16 3.90 6.98
C HIS A 601 1.21 4.90 7.46
N ILE A 602 0.90 5.68 8.49
CA ILE A 602 1.81 6.74 8.96
C ILE A 602 2.67 6.34 10.16
N PHE A 603 2.30 5.25 10.87
CA PHE A 603 3.06 4.82 12.06
C PHE A 603 3.82 3.51 11.88
N ALA A 604 3.59 2.79 10.78
CA ALA A 604 4.27 1.53 10.48
C ALA A 604 4.52 1.28 8.99
N GLY A 605 3.91 2.07 8.09
CA GLY A 605 3.84 1.75 6.67
C GLY A 605 4.59 2.67 5.71
N GLY A 606 5.36 3.63 6.18
CA GLY A 606 6.17 4.49 5.30
C GLY A 606 5.46 5.72 4.75
N TYR A 607 4.20 5.96 5.11
CA TYR A 607 3.42 7.13 4.68
C TYR A 607 3.44 8.30 5.67
N SER A 608 4.36 8.31 6.62
CA SER A 608 4.47 9.41 7.59
C SER A 608 4.80 10.73 6.89
N ALA A 609 4.01 11.77 7.18
CA ALA A 609 4.01 13.04 6.44
C ALA A 609 4.00 12.82 4.92
N GLY A 610 3.23 11.83 4.49
CA GLY A 610 3.18 11.36 3.11
C GLY A 610 1.83 10.79 2.68
N TYR A 611 0.83 10.74 3.55
CA TYR A 611 -0.49 10.21 3.19
C TYR A 611 -1.17 11.03 2.08
N TYR A 612 -0.85 12.30 1.96
CA TYR A 612 -1.31 13.16 0.87
C TYR A 612 -0.98 12.58 -0.51
N SER A 613 0.00 11.70 -0.57
CA SER A 613 0.48 11.08 -1.82
C SER A 613 -0.62 10.38 -2.60
N TYR A 614 -1.61 9.80 -1.90
CA TYR A 614 -2.76 9.17 -2.58
C TYR A 614 -3.55 10.16 -3.42
N LEU A 615 -3.90 11.31 -2.86
CA LEU A 615 -4.64 12.35 -3.60
C LEU A 615 -3.76 13.07 -4.62
N TRP A 616 -2.50 13.28 -4.31
CA TRP A 616 -1.53 13.87 -5.22
C TRP A 616 -1.36 13.00 -6.48
N ALA A 617 -1.15 11.70 -6.28
CA ALA A 617 -1.01 10.76 -7.39
C ALA A 617 -2.32 10.53 -8.13
N GLU A 618 -3.47 10.70 -7.48
CA GLU A 618 -4.79 10.65 -8.11
C GLU A 618 -4.94 11.73 -9.19
N VAL A 619 -4.39 12.92 -8.96
CA VAL A 619 -4.35 13.97 -9.98
C VAL A 619 -3.55 13.50 -11.19
N LEU A 620 -2.38 12.90 -10.97
CA LEU A 620 -1.53 12.36 -12.02
C LEU A 620 -2.23 11.23 -12.79
N SER A 621 -2.81 10.30 -12.06
CA SER A 621 -3.50 9.12 -12.59
C SER A 621 -4.71 9.49 -13.42
N ALA A 622 -5.58 10.34 -12.89
CA ALA A 622 -6.79 10.78 -13.60
C ALA A 622 -6.44 11.54 -14.89
N ASP A 623 -5.44 12.40 -14.83
CA ASP A 623 -4.99 13.15 -16.00
C ASP A 623 -4.29 12.26 -17.03
N ALA A 624 -3.52 11.27 -16.60
CA ALA A 624 -2.95 10.28 -17.50
C ALA A 624 -4.05 9.47 -18.21
N PHE A 625 -5.04 9.01 -17.45
CA PHE A 625 -6.16 8.27 -18.04
C PHE A 625 -7.00 9.12 -19.00
N SER A 626 -7.07 10.44 -18.80
CA SER A 626 -7.80 11.34 -19.71
C SER A 626 -7.28 11.26 -21.15
N ARG A 627 -6.01 10.96 -21.35
CA ARG A 627 -5.46 10.71 -22.69
C ARG A 627 -6.08 9.44 -23.33
N PHE A 628 -6.27 8.38 -22.54
CA PHE A 628 -6.96 7.18 -23.02
C PHE A 628 -8.44 7.45 -23.33
N GLU A 629 -9.08 8.30 -22.55
CA GLU A 629 -10.46 8.72 -22.86
C GLU A 629 -10.55 9.47 -24.20
N GLU A 630 -9.57 10.29 -24.51
CA GLU A 630 -9.49 11.05 -25.78
C GLU A 630 -9.13 10.15 -26.97
N GLU A 631 -8.24 9.20 -26.79
CA GLU A 631 -7.65 8.40 -27.88
C GLU A 631 -8.22 6.98 -28.01
N GLY A 632 -8.90 6.50 -26.97
CA GLY A 632 -9.44 5.14 -26.85
C GLY A 632 -8.81 4.38 -25.70
N ILE A 633 -9.65 3.78 -24.83
CA ILE A 633 -9.17 3.09 -23.61
C ILE A 633 -8.37 1.83 -23.91
N PHE A 634 -8.46 1.28 -25.09
CA PHE A 634 -7.66 0.14 -25.56
C PHE A 634 -6.77 0.51 -26.74
N ASN A 635 -6.50 1.78 -26.93
CA ASN A 635 -5.55 2.23 -27.95
C ASN A 635 -4.13 1.75 -27.59
N ARG A 636 -3.60 0.85 -28.40
CA ARG A 636 -2.29 0.23 -28.15
C ARG A 636 -1.14 1.25 -28.19
N GLU A 637 -1.19 2.24 -29.07
CA GLU A 637 -0.16 3.29 -29.14
C GLU A 637 -0.12 4.10 -27.85
N THR A 638 -1.30 4.46 -27.33
CA THR A 638 -1.42 5.18 -26.05
C THR A 638 -0.91 4.32 -24.91
N GLY A 639 -1.31 3.03 -24.90
CA GLY A 639 -0.82 2.04 -23.90
C GLY A 639 0.68 1.89 -23.92
N LEU A 640 1.28 1.75 -25.12
CA LEU A 640 2.73 1.64 -25.26
C LEU A 640 3.44 2.94 -24.87
N SER A 641 2.84 4.09 -25.10
CA SER A 641 3.40 5.38 -24.66
C SER A 641 3.45 5.44 -23.11
N PHE A 642 2.41 5.00 -22.44
CA PHE A 642 2.41 4.91 -20.97
C PHE A 642 3.44 3.89 -20.47
N LEU A 643 3.50 2.72 -21.10
CA LEU A 643 4.47 1.69 -20.78
C LEU A 643 5.91 2.21 -20.92
N ASN A 644 6.24 2.79 -22.08
CA ASN A 644 7.61 3.19 -22.39
C ASN A 644 8.06 4.44 -21.60
N ASN A 645 7.16 5.37 -21.34
CA ASN A 645 7.52 6.63 -20.68
C ASN A 645 7.39 6.59 -19.16
N ILE A 646 6.55 5.72 -18.61
CA ILE A 646 6.29 5.67 -17.17
C ILE A 646 6.67 4.32 -16.56
N LEU A 647 6.01 3.23 -16.97
CA LEU A 647 6.19 1.93 -16.30
C LEU A 647 7.61 1.37 -16.47
N GLU A 648 8.19 1.46 -17.68
CA GLU A 648 9.50 0.89 -17.95
C GLU A 648 10.66 1.68 -17.34
N MET A 649 10.41 2.93 -16.97
CA MET A 649 11.44 3.85 -16.50
C MET A 649 11.78 3.70 -15.03
N GLY A 650 10.95 3.00 -14.23
CA GLY A 650 11.19 2.84 -12.81
C GLY A 650 11.44 4.18 -12.11
N GLY A 651 12.44 4.22 -11.25
CA GLY A 651 12.91 5.43 -10.56
C GLY A 651 14.11 6.11 -11.23
N SER A 652 14.38 5.80 -12.50
CA SER A 652 15.57 6.30 -13.20
C SER A 652 15.52 7.78 -13.57
N GLU A 653 14.34 8.37 -13.61
CA GLU A 653 14.13 9.79 -13.94
C GLU A 653 13.02 10.38 -13.07
N GLU A 654 12.97 11.70 -12.98
CA GLU A 654 11.94 12.39 -12.19
C GLU A 654 10.53 12.14 -12.75
N PRO A 655 9.55 11.81 -11.90
CA PRO A 655 8.18 11.50 -12.36
C PRO A 655 7.52 12.60 -13.17
N MET A 656 7.77 13.87 -12.86
CA MET A 656 7.20 14.99 -13.60
C MET A 656 7.67 14.99 -15.05
N GLU A 657 8.94 14.67 -15.30
CA GLU A 657 9.48 14.59 -16.66
C GLU A 657 8.87 13.41 -17.43
N LEU A 658 8.71 12.27 -16.75
CA LEU A 658 8.06 11.10 -17.35
C LEU A 658 6.61 11.38 -17.70
N PHE A 659 5.89 12.04 -16.80
CA PHE A 659 4.50 12.44 -17.03
C PHE A 659 4.37 13.38 -18.24
N LYS A 660 5.23 14.39 -18.32
CA LYS A 660 5.23 15.33 -19.46
C LYS A 660 5.51 14.64 -20.80
N ARG A 661 6.42 13.65 -20.82
CA ARG A 661 6.67 12.85 -22.02
C ARG A 661 5.44 12.09 -22.47
N PHE A 662 4.69 11.55 -21.52
CA PHE A 662 3.46 10.82 -21.83
C PHE A 662 2.30 11.75 -22.17
N ARG A 663 2.05 12.77 -21.35
CA ARG A 663 0.85 13.63 -21.48
C ARG A 663 1.05 14.84 -22.38
N GLY A 664 2.30 15.28 -22.56
CA GLY A 664 2.66 16.46 -23.35
C GLY A 664 2.56 17.79 -22.61
N ARG A 665 2.23 17.76 -21.33
CA ARG A 665 2.06 18.94 -20.45
C ARG A 665 2.17 18.54 -18.99
N GLU A 666 2.16 19.51 -18.09
CA GLU A 666 2.03 19.29 -16.66
C GLU A 666 0.64 18.77 -16.26
N PRO A 667 0.53 18.04 -15.12
CA PRO A 667 -0.75 17.55 -14.62
C PRO A 667 -1.74 18.68 -14.31
N GLN A 668 -3.02 18.39 -14.52
CA GLN A 668 -4.14 19.28 -14.22
C GLN A 668 -5.17 18.56 -13.35
N ILE A 669 -5.80 19.27 -12.43
CA ILE A 669 -6.77 18.71 -11.48
C ILE A 669 -8.14 18.39 -12.12
N ASP A 670 -8.41 18.93 -13.30
CA ASP A 670 -9.74 18.86 -13.93
C ASP A 670 -10.26 17.44 -14.12
N ALA A 671 -9.37 16.52 -14.53
CA ALA A 671 -9.75 15.11 -14.73
C ALA A 671 -10.16 14.43 -13.41
N LEU A 672 -9.44 14.71 -12.32
CA LEU A 672 -9.80 14.19 -11.00
C LEU A 672 -11.19 14.68 -10.57
N LEU A 673 -11.45 15.96 -10.67
CA LEU A 673 -12.73 16.53 -10.30
C LEU A 673 -13.87 15.93 -11.12
N ARG A 674 -13.67 15.79 -12.43
CA ARG A 674 -14.65 15.19 -13.33
C ARG A 674 -14.90 13.71 -12.99
N HIS A 675 -13.85 12.92 -12.80
CA HIS A 675 -13.98 11.49 -12.46
C HIS A 675 -14.66 11.28 -11.11
N SER A 676 -14.47 12.21 -10.20
CA SER A 676 -15.05 12.15 -8.85
C SER A 676 -16.43 12.79 -8.75
N GLY A 677 -16.93 13.39 -9.84
CA GLY A 677 -18.23 14.07 -9.84
C GLY A 677 -18.28 15.31 -8.94
N ILE A 678 -17.15 15.97 -8.71
CA ILE A 678 -17.07 17.20 -7.91
C ILE A 678 -17.07 18.40 -8.83
N ALA A 679 -17.94 19.38 -8.51
CA ALA A 679 -18.00 20.61 -9.26
C ALA A 679 -16.70 21.42 -9.13
N ALA A 680 -16.19 21.90 -10.25
CA ALA A 680 -14.94 22.67 -10.33
C ALA A 680 -15.04 24.03 -9.61
#